data_a76a04b7c8424b7825ab112f80e3071c
#
_entry.id   a76a04b7c8424b7825ab112f80e3071c
#
_cell.length_a   1.000
_cell.length_b   1.000
_cell.length_c   1.000
_cell.angle_alpha   90.00
_cell.angle_beta   90.00
_cell.angle_gamma   90.00
#
_symmetry.space_group_name_H-M   'P 1'
#
loop_
_entity.id
_entity.type
_entity.pdbx_description
1 polymer ?
#
loop_
_entity_poly.entity_id
_entity_poly.type
_entity_poly.pdbx_seq_one_letter_code
_entity_poly.pdbx_strand_id
1 'polypeptide(L)'
;MANDIPLFANAPAASGATCLQPKELAELLKAQVSLIIGAPGTGKTTSLIQLVSELESKGLSASQVLVLTPSRNAASALRNQLALKSDKTSTSARAQSISSFCFGLIQRLNPDLRLLSGAGQQNLISQIVESLEASGLARSWGVDQLSLNLPSFHIELRDLITVVLEHSLSATDLEMLGIQFPKLKHQVLKDLLPIYLEALEQQSYLDPSTLIARAKDSLGELKDVKYVLIDDAQNLSQSGLELALEMARGRNLIMLGDPDSATNSFRSADPGEFILATKRAFTDVKIAFLQSFQPQSKPIAAVMARVAQRLPTSAAGPQRKPFLQIEDTSGILATLHDNQQSETDWLAANLRKLRLTRGLDFSQMVVVGRTRRQLEQLAISLSSRNVPVRILGSQAALRDQFAARAVLDLAKLIFGQNEPDLIQAILLSPFGGFDSISFRRLIRQLAQDPLFDGLAKSEMLSAMFSETFELDSPEGRKLEKLKALIRQLKTNPPSFAHELVSMIFSDATASRWAEAARGDTEVGFAANRDLDSVLELFAAAQRFDQRELGSPEDFVIQQLALQVPEDSLAKAGQKSAVLIATPSQLAGQSFEVVAMPRLQEGIWPNLRPRNSLLGASSLQAYLAGKLEDPTKPAKSELADELRMAYRTIGACRSVLLLSAMQDAEEQPSQLFALLGIVPLRDNSEIDFDLRRLVGRLRAKLAAGDQGAAITLASFATAGVAGAHPSQWLGLLPLSDDSELVLEDEQIRISASKLEAFERCPLHWFIGNFGGDGSGFAASLGTLIHAALENSQDIDPVSFVESNWHTLDFETQWQQTAQKRRAMQMVALMSQYLSTAGELVKAEQGFELRVGKLIVSGKIDRVEKNAAGEILVSDLKTGRVPTKIEVENNRQLALYQMAVRVLHQDEPLAGAQIISVGSDKLKVLEQAPLSTELEAQINALLEKAEDGISGTEFIANYQSHCNQDSSCQLLLARVVTDA
;
A
#
# COMPACT_ATOMS: atom_id res chain seq x y z
N MET A 1 44.35 -13.31 16.56
CA MET A 1 43.60 -14.05 17.59
C MET A 1 42.15 -13.96 17.19
N ALA A 2 41.64 -14.98 16.53
CA ALA A 2 40.25 -15.07 16.12
C ALA A 2 39.44 -15.54 17.35
N ASN A 3 38.62 -14.68 17.89
CA ASN A 3 37.67 -15.08 18.93
C ASN A 3 36.42 -15.63 18.25
N ASP A 4 36.21 -16.93 18.46
CA ASP A 4 34.98 -17.63 18.14
C ASP A 4 33.79 -16.92 18.78
N ILE A 5 32.97 -16.29 17.94
CA ILE A 5 31.62 -15.84 18.30
C ILE A 5 30.76 -17.11 18.32
N PRO A 6 30.13 -17.50 19.43
CA PRO A 6 29.29 -18.67 19.45
C PRO A 6 28.10 -18.50 18.53
N LEU A 7 27.99 -19.35 17.51
CA LEU A 7 26.99 -19.35 16.44
C LEU A 7 25.56 -19.67 16.91
N PHE A 8 25.36 -19.97 18.19
CA PHE A 8 24.07 -20.25 18.80
C PHE A 8 23.99 -19.64 20.19
N ALA A 9 23.62 -18.38 20.26
CA ALA A 9 22.99 -17.89 21.49
C ALA A 9 21.58 -18.48 21.53
N ASN A 10 21.43 -19.62 22.20
CA ASN A 10 20.13 -20.09 22.65
C ASN A 10 19.46 -18.94 23.41
N ALA A 11 18.31 -18.49 22.91
CA ALA A 11 17.39 -17.73 23.76
C ALA A 11 17.32 -18.53 25.08
N PRO A 12 17.44 -17.89 26.26
CA PRO A 12 17.37 -18.62 27.50
C PRO A 12 16.04 -19.38 27.49
N ALA A 13 16.12 -20.69 27.40
CA ALA A 13 15.00 -21.56 27.62
C ALA A 13 14.46 -21.14 28.98
N ALA A 14 13.22 -20.63 29.01
CA ALA A 14 12.56 -20.34 30.27
C ALA A 14 12.61 -21.63 31.06
N SER A 15 13.50 -21.67 32.03
CA SER A 15 13.75 -22.80 32.87
C SER A 15 12.42 -23.25 33.48
N GLY A 16 11.91 -24.39 33.11
CA GLY A 16 10.98 -25.25 33.86
C GLY A 16 9.74 -24.67 34.54
N ALA A 17 9.42 -23.39 34.36
CA ALA A 17 8.26 -22.77 35.01
C ALA A 17 6.97 -23.27 34.36
N THR A 18 6.16 -23.92 35.14
CA THR A 18 4.83 -24.41 34.72
C THR A 18 3.79 -23.31 34.92
N CYS A 19 3.01 -23.01 33.86
CA CYS A 19 1.91 -22.02 33.94
C CYS A 19 0.74 -22.53 34.77
N LEU A 20 0.49 -23.83 34.73
CA LEU A 20 -0.56 -24.52 35.51
C LEU A 20 0.09 -25.39 36.58
N GLN A 21 -0.47 -25.36 37.80
CA GLN A 21 -0.06 -26.29 38.86
C GLN A 21 -0.53 -27.71 38.53
N PRO A 22 0.20 -28.75 38.94
CA PRO A 22 -0.14 -30.15 38.65
C PRO A 22 -1.58 -30.53 39.06
N LYS A 23 -2.09 -29.98 40.17
CA LYS A 23 -3.46 -30.21 40.63
C LYS A 23 -4.50 -29.58 39.67
N GLU A 24 -4.29 -28.35 39.25
CA GLU A 24 -5.18 -27.66 38.31
C GLU A 24 -5.18 -28.38 36.95
N LEU A 25 -4.00 -28.77 36.48
CA LEU A 25 -3.81 -29.52 35.26
C LEU A 25 -4.64 -30.81 35.28
N ALA A 26 -4.57 -31.58 36.38
CA ALA A 26 -5.33 -32.82 36.58
C ALA A 26 -6.84 -32.59 36.60
N GLU A 27 -7.33 -31.52 37.21
CA GLU A 27 -8.73 -31.13 37.26
C GLU A 27 -9.26 -30.74 35.86
N LEU A 28 -8.50 -29.93 35.09
CA LEU A 28 -8.86 -29.53 33.76
C LEU A 28 -8.93 -30.71 32.77
N LEU A 29 -8.04 -31.67 32.89
CA LEU A 29 -8.03 -32.87 32.07
C LEU A 29 -9.14 -33.88 32.41
N LYS A 30 -9.67 -33.85 33.62
CA LYS A 30 -10.79 -34.74 34.03
C LYS A 30 -12.15 -34.22 33.62
N ALA A 31 -12.30 -32.89 33.54
CA ALA A 31 -13.57 -32.26 33.18
C ALA A 31 -13.90 -32.50 31.69
N GLN A 32 -15.18 -32.70 31.37
CA GLN A 32 -15.65 -32.81 29.99
C GLN A 32 -15.36 -31.54 29.21
N VAL A 33 -15.59 -30.36 29.83
CA VAL A 33 -15.34 -29.08 29.20
C VAL A 33 -14.59 -28.17 30.16
N SER A 34 -13.47 -27.63 29.68
CA SER A 34 -12.63 -26.70 30.45
C SER A 34 -12.31 -25.42 29.63
N LEU A 35 -12.29 -24.33 30.34
CA LEU A 35 -11.88 -23.01 29.79
C LEU A 35 -10.64 -22.50 30.52
N ILE A 36 -9.64 -22.08 29.77
CA ILE A 36 -8.43 -21.43 30.33
C ILE A 36 -8.39 -20.01 29.81
N ILE A 37 -8.57 -19.07 30.70
CA ILE A 37 -8.67 -17.65 30.37
C ILE A 37 -7.44 -16.93 30.90
N GLY A 38 -6.77 -16.18 30.01
CA GLY A 38 -5.58 -15.44 30.39
C GLY A 38 -5.27 -14.31 29.41
N ALA A 39 -4.81 -13.20 29.94
CA ALA A 39 -4.38 -12.05 29.16
C ALA A 39 -3.17 -12.39 28.25
N PRO A 40 -2.78 -11.53 27.30
CA PRO A 40 -1.53 -11.69 26.57
C PRO A 40 -0.33 -11.83 27.52
N GLY A 41 0.60 -12.73 27.22
CA GLY A 41 1.79 -12.95 28.08
C GLY A 41 1.58 -13.85 29.31
N THR A 42 0.37 -14.32 29.60
CA THR A 42 0.09 -15.19 30.75
C THR A 42 0.41 -16.67 30.51
N GLY A 43 0.86 -17.05 29.32
CA GLY A 43 1.28 -18.41 29.03
C GLY A 43 0.16 -19.34 28.54
N LYS A 44 -0.92 -18.84 27.93
CA LYS A 44 -1.99 -19.68 27.35
C LYS A 44 -1.44 -20.79 26.44
N THR A 45 -0.68 -20.42 25.41
CA THR A 45 -0.09 -21.38 24.48
C THR A 45 0.90 -22.32 25.16
N THR A 46 1.65 -21.82 26.14
CA THR A 46 2.54 -22.65 26.99
C THR A 46 1.74 -23.68 27.81
N SER A 47 0.60 -23.26 28.37
CA SER A 47 -0.32 -24.16 29.08
C SER A 47 -0.91 -25.22 28.16
N LEU A 48 -1.25 -24.84 26.93
CA LEU A 48 -1.72 -25.81 25.92
C LEU A 48 -0.63 -26.86 25.62
N ILE A 49 0.60 -26.42 25.43
CA ILE A 49 1.72 -27.33 25.17
C ILE A 49 1.94 -28.25 26.40
N GLN A 50 1.83 -27.71 27.63
CA GLN A 50 1.91 -28.48 28.86
C GLN A 50 0.80 -29.54 28.94
N LEU A 51 -0.44 -29.18 28.57
CA LEU A 51 -1.57 -30.12 28.50
C LEU A 51 -1.30 -31.24 27.49
N VAL A 52 -0.80 -30.93 26.29
CA VAL A 52 -0.45 -31.94 25.28
C VAL A 52 0.63 -32.88 25.82
N SER A 53 1.70 -32.35 26.41
CA SER A 53 2.78 -33.14 26.98
C SER A 53 2.29 -34.05 28.10
N GLU A 54 1.39 -33.60 28.96
CA GLU A 54 0.78 -34.41 30.03
C GLU A 54 -0.12 -35.51 29.47
N LEU A 55 -0.89 -35.27 28.41
CA LEU A 55 -1.69 -36.27 27.73
C LEU A 55 -0.80 -37.36 27.07
N GLU A 56 0.29 -36.95 26.45
CA GLU A 56 1.27 -37.88 25.87
C GLU A 56 1.99 -38.72 26.94
N SER A 57 2.29 -38.13 28.13
CA SER A 57 2.85 -38.88 29.26
C SER A 57 1.92 -39.92 29.83
N LYS A 58 0.60 -39.69 29.72
CA LYS A 58 -0.48 -40.67 30.08
C LYS A 58 -0.74 -41.73 29.03
N GLY A 59 0.09 -41.77 27.95
CA GLY A 59 0.05 -42.78 26.91
C GLY A 59 -0.95 -42.52 25.78
N LEU A 60 -1.52 -41.33 25.67
CA LEU A 60 -2.34 -40.98 24.52
C LEU A 60 -1.47 -40.75 23.29
N SER A 61 -1.94 -41.28 22.16
CA SER A 61 -1.27 -41.03 20.86
C SER A 61 -1.63 -39.66 20.28
N ALA A 62 -0.80 -39.16 19.37
CA ALA A 62 -1.06 -37.90 18.68
C ALA A 62 -2.41 -37.89 17.91
N SER A 63 -2.93 -39.05 17.48
CA SER A 63 -4.22 -39.18 16.81
C SER A 63 -5.42 -39.03 17.76
N GLN A 64 -5.18 -39.19 19.06
CA GLN A 64 -6.24 -39.06 20.07
C GLN A 64 -6.37 -37.65 20.64
N VAL A 65 -5.42 -36.74 20.30
CA VAL A 65 -5.39 -35.36 20.78
C VAL A 65 -5.43 -34.42 19.57
N LEU A 66 -6.55 -33.76 19.35
CA LEU A 66 -6.73 -32.78 18.28
C LEU A 66 -6.45 -31.38 18.79
N VAL A 67 -5.48 -30.70 18.19
CA VAL A 67 -5.14 -29.31 18.54
C VAL A 67 -5.54 -28.38 17.39
N LEU A 68 -6.41 -27.44 17.69
CA LEU A 68 -6.98 -26.51 16.70
C LEU A 68 -6.66 -25.06 17.04
N THR A 69 -6.57 -24.24 16.00
CA THR A 69 -6.42 -22.77 16.10
C THR A 69 -7.33 -22.08 15.08
N PRO A 70 -7.71 -20.81 15.27
CA PRO A 70 -8.50 -20.06 14.29
C PRO A 70 -7.76 -19.74 12.99
N SER A 71 -6.43 -19.74 12.98
CA SER A 71 -5.64 -19.33 11.83
C SER A 71 -4.52 -20.32 11.46
N ARG A 72 -4.17 -20.38 10.17
CA ARG A 72 -3.05 -21.19 9.66
C ARG A 72 -1.70 -20.80 10.25
N ASN A 73 -1.45 -19.49 10.41
CA ASN A 73 -0.21 -18.97 10.98
C ASN A 73 -0.03 -19.39 12.45
N ALA A 74 -1.09 -19.28 13.25
CA ALA A 74 -1.09 -19.76 14.63
C ALA A 74 -0.85 -21.27 14.71
N ALA A 75 -1.50 -22.03 13.84
CA ALA A 75 -1.32 -23.48 13.75
C ALA A 75 0.13 -23.86 13.38
N SER A 76 0.75 -23.15 12.45
CA SER A 76 2.14 -23.37 12.05
C SER A 76 3.12 -23.05 13.18
N ALA A 77 2.94 -21.91 13.86
CA ALA A 77 3.74 -21.52 15.01
C ALA A 77 3.62 -22.55 16.15
N LEU A 78 2.41 -22.98 16.44
CA LEU A 78 2.14 -23.98 17.48
C LEU A 78 2.71 -25.35 17.14
N ARG A 79 2.64 -25.79 15.87
CA ARG A 79 3.30 -27.05 15.42
C ARG A 79 4.80 -27.03 15.68
N ASN A 80 5.46 -25.92 15.34
CA ASN A 80 6.90 -25.76 15.57
C ASN A 80 7.24 -25.84 17.06
N GLN A 81 6.45 -25.19 17.92
CA GLN A 81 6.66 -25.24 19.38
C GLN A 81 6.41 -26.63 19.95
N LEU A 82 5.38 -27.34 19.50
CA LEU A 82 5.10 -28.71 19.90
C LEU A 82 6.21 -29.66 19.43
N ALA A 83 6.73 -29.49 18.21
CA ALA A 83 7.82 -30.31 17.68
C ALA A 83 9.12 -30.13 18.45
N LEU A 84 9.44 -28.92 18.91
CA LEU A 84 10.63 -28.64 19.72
C LEU A 84 10.60 -29.25 21.11
N LYS A 85 9.41 -29.53 21.67
CA LYS A 85 9.25 -30.07 23.03
C LYS A 85 8.92 -31.57 23.09
N SER A 86 8.70 -32.21 21.95
CA SER A 86 8.34 -33.62 21.89
C SER A 86 9.53 -34.47 21.44
N ASP A 87 9.82 -35.52 22.17
CA ASP A 87 10.84 -36.51 21.85
C ASP A 87 10.36 -37.58 20.83
N LYS A 88 9.08 -37.51 20.41
CA LYS A 88 8.46 -38.48 19.53
C LYS A 88 8.20 -37.90 18.13
N THR A 89 8.61 -38.65 17.10
CA THR A 89 8.21 -38.37 15.71
C THR A 89 6.73 -38.67 15.51
N SER A 90 5.98 -37.75 14.90
CA SER A 90 4.57 -37.94 14.56
C SER A 90 4.37 -37.81 13.06
N THR A 91 3.60 -38.75 12.50
CA THR A 91 3.21 -38.73 11.07
C THR A 91 2.02 -37.81 10.79
N SER A 92 1.32 -37.35 11.83
CA SER A 92 0.16 -36.45 11.70
C SER A 92 0.50 -35.01 12.11
N ALA A 93 -0.19 -34.04 11.49
CA ALA A 93 -0.05 -32.63 11.86
C ALA A 93 -0.58 -32.39 13.27
N ARG A 94 0.31 -32.14 14.24
CA ARG A 94 -0.03 -31.97 15.66
C ARG A 94 -0.94 -30.79 15.98
N ALA A 95 -0.94 -29.74 15.14
CA ALA A 95 -1.85 -28.61 15.25
C ALA A 95 -2.32 -28.17 13.86
N GLN A 96 -3.60 -27.83 13.73
CA GLN A 96 -4.22 -27.43 12.47
C GLN A 96 -5.10 -26.21 12.67
N SER A 97 -5.32 -25.42 11.59
CA SER A 97 -6.42 -24.47 11.62
C SER A 97 -7.76 -25.20 11.52
N ILE A 98 -8.81 -24.61 12.11
CA ILE A 98 -10.17 -25.19 12.03
C ILE A 98 -10.58 -25.44 10.59
N SER A 99 -10.34 -24.48 9.70
CA SER A 99 -10.66 -24.65 8.27
C SER A 99 -9.87 -25.79 7.61
N SER A 100 -8.56 -25.92 7.92
CA SER A 100 -7.74 -27.03 7.39
C SER A 100 -8.23 -28.39 7.90
N PHE A 101 -8.61 -28.46 9.17
CA PHE A 101 -9.18 -29.66 9.77
C PHE A 101 -10.49 -30.03 9.10
N CYS A 102 -11.45 -29.10 9.01
CA CYS A 102 -12.74 -29.32 8.38
C CYS A 102 -12.60 -29.75 6.92
N PHE A 103 -11.73 -29.09 6.16
CA PHE A 103 -11.48 -29.45 4.77
C PHE A 103 -10.91 -30.87 4.64
N GLY A 104 -9.90 -31.21 5.45
CA GLY A 104 -9.32 -32.55 5.46
C GLY A 104 -10.33 -33.65 5.87
N LEU A 105 -11.32 -33.34 6.70
CA LEU A 105 -12.39 -34.23 7.08
C LEU A 105 -13.37 -34.45 5.91
N ILE A 106 -13.81 -33.38 5.25
CA ILE A 106 -14.74 -33.45 4.12
C ILE A 106 -14.09 -34.10 2.90
N GLN A 107 -12.82 -33.76 2.61
CA GLN A 107 -12.11 -34.31 1.45
C GLN A 107 -11.92 -35.84 1.51
N ARG A 108 -11.84 -36.43 2.70
CA ARG A 108 -11.79 -37.89 2.85
C ARG A 108 -13.07 -38.57 2.37
N LEU A 109 -14.20 -37.88 2.51
CA LEU A 109 -15.51 -38.37 2.10
C LEU A 109 -15.85 -38.03 0.65
N ASN A 110 -15.36 -36.87 0.19
CA ASN A 110 -15.60 -36.35 -1.16
C ASN A 110 -14.28 -35.80 -1.74
N PRO A 111 -13.46 -36.67 -2.37
CA PRO A 111 -12.13 -36.29 -2.87
C PRO A 111 -12.15 -35.20 -3.95
N ASP A 112 -13.23 -35.08 -4.72
CA ASP A 112 -13.37 -34.16 -5.83
C ASP A 112 -13.68 -32.71 -5.41
N LEU A 113 -14.08 -32.51 -4.14
CA LEU A 113 -14.39 -31.16 -3.64
C LEU A 113 -13.11 -30.34 -3.46
N ARG A 114 -13.16 -29.13 -3.98
CA ARG A 114 -12.08 -28.13 -3.92
C ARG A 114 -12.51 -26.97 -3.03
N LEU A 115 -11.61 -26.48 -2.18
CA LEU A 115 -11.88 -25.28 -1.39
C LEU A 115 -11.69 -24.04 -2.25
N LEU A 116 -12.71 -23.19 -2.33
CA LEU A 116 -12.62 -21.92 -3.01
C LEU A 116 -11.70 -20.98 -2.22
N SER A 117 -10.69 -20.43 -2.88
CA SER A 117 -9.83 -19.43 -2.25
C SER A 117 -10.56 -18.09 -2.09
N GLY A 118 -10.13 -17.23 -1.16
CA GLY A 118 -10.76 -15.93 -1.00
C GLY A 118 -10.67 -15.05 -2.26
N ALA A 119 -9.64 -15.26 -3.07
CA ALA A 119 -9.48 -14.62 -4.36
C ALA A 119 -10.40 -15.23 -5.42
N GLY A 120 -10.53 -16.56 -5.46
CA GLY A 120 -11.48 -17.23 -6.34
C GLY A 120 -12.93 -16.84 -6.01
N GLN A 121 -13.26 -16.71 -4.73
CA GLN A 121 -14.55 -16.22 -4.27
C GLN A 121 -14.85 -14.79 -4.79
N GLN A 122 -13.88 -13.89 -4.69
CA GLN A 122 -14.04 -12.53 -5.16
C GLN A 122 -14.20 -12.46 -6.68
N ASN A 123 -13.43 -13.25 -7.43
CA ASN A 123 -13.54 -13.34 -8.88
C ASN A 123 -14.92 -13.89 -9.31
N LEU A 124 -15.40 -14.96 -8.67
CA LEU A 124 -16.72 -15.51 -8.95
C LEU A 124 -17.83 -14.48 -8.66
N ILE A 125 -17.74 -13.74 -7.55
CA ILE A 125 -18.69 -12.67 -7.23
C ILE A 125 -18.64 -11.56 -8.30
N SER A 126 -17.45 -11.16 -8.76
CA SER A 126 -17.30 -10.16 -9.83
C SER A 126 -18.00 -10.60 -11.11
N GLN A 127 -17.75 -11.82 -11.56
CA GLN A 127 -18.38 -12.38 -12.77
C GLN A 127 -19.91 -12.45 -12.67
N ILE A 128 -20.44 -12.83 -11.50
CA ILE A 128 -21.88 -12.87 -11.27
C ILE A 128 -22.46 -11.45 -11.28
N VAL A 129 -21.81 -10.47 -10.64
CA VAL A 129 -22.25 -9.07 -10.64
C VAL A 129 -22.26 -8.50 -12.05
N GLU A 130 -21.23 -8.73 -12.86
CA GLU A 130 -21.16 -8.32 -14.25
C GLU A 130 -22.31 -8.92 -15.09
N SER A 131 -22.61 -10.21 -14.88
CA SER A 131 -23.73 -10.89 -15.54
C SER A 131 -25.10 -10.31 -15.13
N LEU A 132 -25.28 -10.01 -13.83
CA LEU A 132 -26.52 -9.41 -13.32
C LEU A 132 -26.68 -7.95 -13.74
N GLU A 133 -25.58 -7.22 -13.91
CA GLU A 133 -25.58 -5.87 -14.48
C GLU A 133 -25.98 -5.91 -15.95
N ALA A 134 -25.37 -6.77 -16.74
CA ALA A 134 -25.67 -6.94 -18.17
C ALA A 134 -27.13 -7.33 -18.42
N SER A 135 -27.71 -8.18 -17.56
CA SER A 135 -29.13 -8.57 -17.63
C SER A 135 -30.10 -7.50 -17.12
N GLY A 136 -29.58 -6.43 -16.49
CA GLY A 136 -30.37 -5.35 -15.91
C GLY A 136 -31.00 -5.67 -14.55
N LEU A 137 -30.79 -6.84 -13.97
CA LEU A 137 -31.32 -7.24 -12.66
C LEU A 137 -30.69 -6.42 -11.53
N ALA A 138 -29.42 -6.08 -11.63
CA ALA A 138 -28.71 -5.26 -10.63
C ALA A 138 -29.31 -3.85 -10.43
N ARG A 139 -30.12 -3.34 -11.37
CA ARG A 139 -30.80 -2.04 -11.22
C ARG A 139 -31.78 -2.00 -10.05
N SER A 140 -32.33 -3.14 -9.66
CA SER A 140 -33.25 -3.26 -8.53
C SER A 140 -32.58 -3.09 -7.16
N TRP A 141 -31.23 -3.15 -7.10
CA TRP A 141 -30.47 -3.14 -5.85
C TRP A 141 -30.40 -1.77 -5.19
N GLY A 142 -30.74 -0.70 -5.91
CA GLY A 142 -30.64 0.67 -5.41
C GLY A 142 -29.19 1.05 -5.06
N VAL A 143 -28.23 0.52 -5.83
CA VAL A 143 -26.80 0.82 -5.78
C VAL A 143 -26.45 1.55 -7.08
N ASP A 144 -25.62 2.58 -6.97
CA ASP A 144 -25.15 3.31 -8.15
C ASP A 144 -24.35 2.38 -9.08
N GLN A 145 -24.59 2.48 -10.37
CA GLN A 145 -23.98 1.59 -11.37
C GLN A 145 -22.45 1.63 -11.35
N LEU A 146 -21.85 2.81 -11.11
CA LEU A 146 -20.40 2.96 -10.96
C LEU A 146 -19.86 2.20 -9.75
N SER A 147 -20.67 2.02 -8.72
CA SER A 147 -20.28 1.31 -7.51
C SER A 147 -20.26 -0.20 -7.68
N LEU A 148 -21.02 -0.76 -8.62
CA LEU A 148 -21.11 -2.22 -8.84
C LEU A 148 -19.78 -2.84 -9.23
N ASN A 149 -18.96 -2.11 -9.98
CA ASN A 149 -17.65 -2.57 -10.48
C ASN A 149 -16.49 -2.26 -9.52
N LEU A 150 -16.77 -1.64 -8.35
CA LEU A 150 -15.73 -1.34 -7.38
C LEU A 150 -15.30 -2.60 -6.60
N PRO A 151 -14.01 -2.86 -6.46
CA PRO A 151 -13.50 -3.96 -5.63
C PRO A 151 -14.00 -3.94 -4.19
N SER A 152 -14.21 -2.75 -3.63
CA SER A 152 -14.77 -2.58 -2.28
C SER A 152 -16.21 -3.07 -2.18
N PHE A 153 -17.02 -2.92 -3.23
CA PHE A 153 -18.38 -3.44 -3.29
C PHE A 153 -18.38 -4.97 -3.31
N HIS A 154 -17.50 -5.59 -4.09
CA HIS A 154 -17.36 -7.05 -4.13
C HIS A 154 -16.88 -7.62 -2.78
N ILE A 155 -16.04 -6.87 -2.05
CA ILE A 155 -15.65 -7.25 -0.68
C ILE A 155 -16.84 -7.20 0.27
N GLU A 156 -17.67 -6.14 0.22
CA GLU A 156 -18.89 -6.06 1.02
C GLU A 156 -19.90 -7.16 0.68
N LEU A 157 -20.06 -7.50 -0.61
CA LEU A 157 -20.88 -8.65 -1.03
C LEU A 157 -20.37 -9.96 -0.45
N ARG A 158 -19.08 -10.21 -0.54
CA ARG A 158 -18.47 -11.41 0.04
C ARG A 158 -18.72 -11.48 1.54
N ASP A 159 -18.54 -10.37 2.25
CA ASP A 159 -18.74 -10.33 3.69
C ASP A 159 -20.23 -10.55 4.05
N LEU A 160 -21.16 -10.03 3.25
CA LEU A 160 -22.58 -10.24 3.43
C LEU A 160 -22.99 -11.70 3.16
N ILE A 161 -22.49 -12.31 2.07
CA ILE A 161 -22.67 -13.75 1.78
C ILE A 161 -22.15 -14.59 2.95
N THR A 162 -20.96 -14.26 3.46
CA THR A 162 -20.36 -14.95 4.61
C THR A 162 -21.30 -14.94 5.82
N VAL A 163 -21.87 -13.79 6.17
CA VAL A 163 -22.81 -13.66 7.30
C VAL A 163 -24.04 -14.53 7.07
N VAL A 164 -24.61 -14.50 5.87
CA VAL A 164 -25.82 -15.29 5.54
C VAL A 164 -25.54 -16.79 5.63
N LEU A 165 -24.45 -17.25 5.05
CA LEU A 165 -24.08 -18.67 5.04
C LEU A 165 -23.66 -19.18 6.43
N GLU A 166 -22.93 -18.37 7.21
CA GLU A 166 -22.55 -18.75 8.58
C GLU A 166 -23.75 -18.88 9.52
N HIS A 167 -24.79 -18.04 9.34
CA HIS A 167 -26.02 -18.11 10.11
C HIS A 167 -27.09 -19.01 9.47
N SER A 168 -26.76 -19.69 8.34
CA SER A 168 -27.68 -20.58 7.62
C SER A 168 -29.05 -19.95 7.32
N LEU A 169 -29.06 -18.65 6.96
CA LEU A 169 -30.29 -17.93 6.64
C LEU A 169 -30.90 -18.46 5.34
N SER A 170 -32.16 -18.85 5.38
CA SER A 170 -32.93 -19.27 4.21
C SER A 170 -33.43 -18.07 3.39
N ALA A 171 -33.87 -18.34 2.17
CA ALA A 171 -34.50 -17.31 1.33
C ALA A 171 -35.74 -16.68 2.02
N THR A 172 -36.48 -17.47 2.78
CA THR A 172 -37.65 -17.01 3.56
C THR A 172 -37.22 -16.08 4.70
N ASP A 173 -36.08 -16.37 5.37
CA ASP A 173 -35.57 -15.53 6.44
C ASP A 173 -35.12 -14.17 5.87
N LEU A 174 -34.49 -14.17 4.72
CA LEU A 174 -34.07 -12.94 4.02
C LEU A 174 -35.28 -12.10 3.57
N GLU A 175 -36.34 -12.74 3.08
CA GLU A 175 -37.58 -12.02 2.75
C GLU A 175 -38.24 -11.41 4.01
N MET A 176 -38.34 -12.16 5.08
CA MET A 176 -38.89 -11.65 6.34
C MET A 176 -38.05 -10.47 6.89
N LEU A 177 -36.74 -10.58 6.85
CA LEU A 177 -35.83 -9.48 7.21
C LEU A 177 -36.05 -8.25 6.31
N GLY A 178 -36.25 -8.46 5.02
CA GLY A 178 -36.53 -7.36 4.07
C GLY A 178 -37.87 -6.68 4.30
N ILE A 179 -38.89 -7.44 4.68
CA ILE A 179 -40.22 -6.90 5.06
C ILE A 179 -40.11 -6.11 6.38
N GLN A 180 -39.43 -6.66 7.36
CA GLN A 180 -39.26 -6.03 8.69
C GLN A 180 -38.36 -4.78 8.62
N PHE A 181 -37.34 -4.82 7.77
CA PHE A 181 -36.36 -3.76 7.60
C PHE A 181 -36.20 -3.34 6.12
N PRO A 182 -37.10 -2.51 5.58
CA PRO A 182 -37.11 -2.15 4.15
C PRO A 182 -35.85 -1.45 3.62
N LYS A 183 -35.01 -0.89 4.52
CA LYS A 183 -33.71 -0.29 4.16
C LYS A 183 -32.60 -1.33 4.00
N LEU A 184 -32.81 -2.56 4.43
CA LEU A 184 -31.84 -3.65 4.26
C LEU A 184 -31.76 -4.00 2.77
N LYS A 185 -30.56 -4.08 2.20
CA LYS A 185 -30.35 -4.41 0.79
C LYS A 185 -30.51 -5.91 0.51
N HIS A 186 -31.60 -6.53 1.00
CA HIS A 186 -31.85 -7.97 0.88
C HIS A 186 -32.06 -8.45 -0.56
N GLN A 187 -32.50 -7.57 -1.48
CA GLN A 187 -32.68 -7.90 -2.89
C GLN A 187 -31.38 -8.34 -3.55
N VAL A 188 -30.26 -7.72 -3.17
CA VAL A 188 -28.92 -8.10 -3.65
C VAL A 188 -28.64 -9.57 -3.38
N LEU A 189 -28.94 -10.04 -2.16
CA LEU A 189 -28.76 -11.45 -1.79
C LEU A 189 -29.74 -12.38 -2.48
N LYS A 190 -30.98 -11.94 -2.65
CA LYS A 190 -32.03 -12.74 -3.30
C LYS A 190 -31.65 -13.08 -4.75
N ASP A 191 -31.04 -12.11 -5.45
CA ASP A 191 -30.68 -12.30 -6.86
C ASP A 191 -29.32 -13.02 -7.00
N LEU A 192 -28.35 -12.71 -6.13
CA LEU A 192 -26.97 -13.18 -6.27
C LEU A 192 -26.72 -14.55 -5.64
N LEU A 193 -27.28 -14.79 -4.42
CA LEU A 193 -26.95 -15.99 -3.64
C LEU A 193 -27.33 -17.31 -4.32
N PRO A 194 -28.49 -17.46 -4.98
CA PRO A 194 -28.81 -18.69 -5.71
C PRO A 194 -27.80 -18.99 -6.81
N ILE A 195 -27.45 -17.97 -7.61
CA ILE A 195 -26.49 -18.11 -8.71
C ILE A 195 -25.10 -18.46 -8.18
N TYR A 196 -24.71 -17.83 -7.07
CA TYR A 196 -23.43 -18.11 -6.42
C TYR A 196 -23.34 -19.56 -5.93
N LEU A 197 -24.38 -20.07 -5.25
CA LEU A 197 -24.42 -21.44 -4.77
C LEU A 197 -24.45 -22.46 -5.91
N GLU A 198 -25.21 -22.19 -6.97
CA GLU A 198 -25.26 -23.04 -8.17
C GLU A 198 -23.89 -23.11 -8.85
N ALA A 199 -23.20 -21.96 -9.01
CA ALA A 199 -21.88 -21.91 -9.60
C ALA A 199 -20.84 -22.70 -8.76
N LEU A 200 -20.94 -22.68 -7.44
CA LEU A 200 -20.09 -23.50 -6.56
C LEU A 200 -20.36 -24.99 -6.79
N GLU A 201 -21.62 -25.40 -6.88
CA GLU A 201 -22.00 -26.80 -7.08
C GLU A 201 -21.53 -27.33 -8.43
N GLN A 202 -21.76 -26.57 -9.49
CA GLN A 202 -21.32 -26.93 -10.86
C GLN A 202 -19.80 -27.11 -10.98
N GLN A 203 -19.02 -26.31 -10.25
CA GLN A 203 -17.56 -26.36 -10.27
C GLN A 203 -16.95 -27.24 -9.16
N SER A 204 -17.76 -27.95 -8.40
CA SER A 204 -17.34 -28.75 -7.22
C SER A 204 -16.52 -27.94 -6.21
N TYR A 205 -16.84 -26.66 -6.05
CA TYR A 205 -16.21 -25.80 -5.05
C TYR A 205 -16.98 -25.78 -3.73
N LEU A 206 -16.22 -25.69 -2.65
CA LEU A 206 -16.73 -25.50 -1.29
C LEU A 206 -16.37 -24.08 -0.82
N ASP A 207 -17.40 -23.33 -0.43
CA ASP A 207 -17.21 -22.01 0.15
C ASP A 207 -16.59 -22.11 1.56
N PRO A 208 -15.61 -21.25 1.91
CA PRO A 208 -15.03 -21.22 3.26
C PRO A 208 -16.05 -21.05 4.39
N SER A 209 -17.17 -20.32 4.15
CA SER A 209 -18.22 -20.08 5.14
C SER A 209 -19.06 -21.34 5.41
N THR A 210 -19.32 -22.16 4.38
CA THR A 210 -20.09 -23.41 4.52
C THR A 210 -19.24 -24.60 4.94
N LEU A 211 -17.92 -24.48 4.84
CA LEU A 211 -16.96 -25.53 5.14
C LEU A 211 -17.15 -26.11 6.55
N ILE A 212 -17.29 -25.24 7.55
CA ILE A 212 -17.42 -25.64 8.96
C ILE A 212 -18.79 -26.27 9.21
N ALA A 213 -19.85 -25.72 8.62
CA ALA A 213 -21.19 -26.26 8.74
C ALA A 213 -21.27 -27.71 8.17
N ARG A 214 -20.73 -27.92 6.97
CA ARG A 214 -20.68 -29.28 6.35
C ARG A 214 -19.81 -30.27 7.14
N ALA A 215 -18.74 -29.79 7.78
CA ALA A 215 -17.90 -30.66 8.59
C ALA A 215 -18.61 -31.21 9.84
N LYS A 216 -19.65 -30.54 10.36
CA LYS A 216 -20.45 -31.02 11.49
C LYS A 216 -21.07 -32.39 11.19
N ASP A 217 -21.56 -32.61 9.96
CA ASP A 217 -22.17 -33.86 9.54
C ASP A 217 -21.19 -35.04 9.49
N SER A 218 -19.89 -34.68 9.41
CA SER A 218 -18.81 -35.68 9.30
C SER A 218 -18.08 -35.96 10.62
N LEU A 219 -18.52 -35.40 11.75
CA LEU A 219 -17.89 -35.60 13.07
C LEU A 219 -17.90 -37.07 13.55
N GLY A 220 -18.77 -37.90 13.01
CA GLY A 220 -18.82 -39.34 13.27
C GLY A 220 -17.54 -40.10 12.88
N GLU A 221 -16.74 -39.54 11.93
CA GLU A 221 -15.46 -40.12 11.50
C GLU A 221 -14.32 -39.95 12.52
N LEU A 222 -14.49 -39.07 13.53
CA LEU A 222 -13.49 -38.81 14.57
C LEU A 222 -13.56 -39.81 15.72
N LYS A 223 -13.58 -41.12 15.44
CA LYS A 223 -13.77 -42.18 16.43
C LYS A 223 -12.63 -42.27 17.46
N ASP A 224 -11.42 -41.97 17.05
CA ASP A 224 -10.22 -42.08 17.88
C ASP A 224 -9.91 -40.85 18.73
N VAL A 225 -10.44 -39.71 18.38
CA VAL A 225 -10.16 -38.43 19.07
C VAL A 225 -10.83 -38.40 20.43
N LYS A 226 -10.03 -38.25 21.50
CA LYS A 226 -10.50 -38.16 22.89
C LYS A 226 -10.49 -36.74 23.44
N TYR A 227 -9.48 -35.96 23.07
CA TYR A 227 -9.29 -34.55 23.51
C TYR A 227 -9.26 -33.61 22.33
N VAL A 228 -9.97 -32.51 22.47
CA VAL A 228 -9.96 -31.38 21.55
C VAL A 228 -9.46 -30.15 22.32
N LEU A 229 -8.33 -29.60 21.90
CA LEU A 229 -7.74 -28.39 22.48
C LEU A 229 -7.78 -27.26 21.45
N ILE A 230 -8.29 -26.11 21.86
CA ILE A 230 -8.43 -24.95 20.95
C ILE A 230 -7.71 -23.75 21.55
N ASP A 231 -6.68 -23.25 20.87
CA ASP A 231 -6.01 -22.00 21.24
C ASP A 231 -6.68 -20.80 20.57
N ASP A 232 -6.54 -19.60 21.18
CA ASP A 232 -7.13 -18.34 20.72
C ASP A 232 -8.65 -18.42 20.42
N ALA A 233 -9.41 -19.10 21.27
CA ALA A 233 -10.85 -19.36 21.12
C ALA A 233 -11.71 -18.10 20.95
N GLN A 234 -11.25 -16.92 21.41
CA GLN A 234 -11.89 -15.61 21.21
C GLN A 234 -11.96 -15.18 19.73
N ASN A 235 -11.21 -15.84 18.86
CA ASN A 235 -11.18 -15.55 17.42
C ASN A 235 -11.96 -16.60 16.57
N LEU A 236 -12.69 -17.50 17.22
CA LEU A 236 -13.56 -18.47 16.53
C LEU A 236 -14.70 -17.73 15.83
N SER A 237 -15.07 -18.17 14.63
CA SER A 237 -16.35 -17.81 14.02
C SER A 237 -17.50 -18.43 14.79
N GLN A 238 -18.73 -17.97 14.56
CA GLN A 238 -19.92 -18.57 15.17
C GLN A 238 -20.01 -20.07 14.82
N SER A 239 -19.87 -20.39 13.55
CA SER A 239 -19.87 -21.79 13.09
C SER A 239 -18.72 -22.62 13.68
N GLY A 240 -17.53 -22.02 13.87
CA GLY A 240 -16.38 -22.66 14.50
C GLY A 240 -16.59 -22.95 15.98
N LEU A 241 -17.25 -22.05 16.70
CA LEU A 241 -17.65 -22.27 18.09
C LEU A 241 -18.69 -23.37 18.21
N GLU A 242 -19.70 -23.35 17.36
CA GLU A 242 -20.74 -24.43 17.35
C GLU A 242 -20.11 -25.80 17.04
N LEU A 243 -19.18 -25.87 16.09
CA LEU A 243 -18.42 -27.10 15.81
C LEU A 243 -17.66 -27.59 17.06
N ALA A 244 -16.99 -26.68 17.77
CA ALA A 244 -16.24 -27.00 18.99
C ALA A 244 -17.17 -27.57 20.08
N LEU A 245 -18.34 -26.96 20.29
CA LEU A 245 -19.32 -27.41 21.27
C LEU A 245 -19.95 -28.76 20.88
N GLU A 246 -20.18 -29.00 19.58
CA GLU A 246 -20.66 -30.30 19.09
C GLU A 246 -19.60 -31.39 19.29
N MET A 247 -18.33 -31.12 19.03
CA MET A 247 -17.24 -32.05 19.32
C MET A 247 -17.15 -32.40 20.79
N ALA A 248 -17.55 -31.53 21.72
CA ALA A 248 -17.51 -31.74 23.15
C ALA A 248 -18.57 -32.76 23.64
N ARG A 249 -19.60 -33.07 22.87
CA ARG A 249 -20.64 -34.02 23.25
C ARG A 249 -20.16 -35.47 23.38
N GLY A 250 -19.01 -35.80 22.89
CA GLY A 250 -18.44 -37.13 23.02
C GLY A 250 -16.95 -37.17 23.36
N ARG A 251 -16.37 -35.98 23.64
CA ARG A 251 -14.92 -35.78 23.84
C ARG A 251 -14.66 -34.76 24.91
N ASN A 252 -13.46 -34.74 25.47
CA ASN A 252 -13.04 -33.66 26.35
C ASN A 252 -12.62 -32.43 25.51
N LEU A 253 -13.24 -31.30 25.81
CA LEU A 253 -12.92 -30.00 25.13
C LEU A 253 -12.21 -29.06 26.11
N ILE A 254 -11.06 -28.52 25.67
CA ILE A 254 -10.35 -27.50 26.43
C ILE A 254 -10.12 -26.28 25.48
N MET A 255 -10.72 -25.15 25.80
CA MET A 255 -10.55 -23.92 25.03
C MET A 255 -9.73 -22.91 25.84
N LEU A 256 -8.72 -22.32 25.15
CA LEU A 256 -7.88 -21.29 25.71
C LEU A 256 -8.15 -19.97 24.98
N GLY A 257 -8.33 -18.88 25.73
CA GLY A 257 -8.65 -17.61 25.10
C GLY A 257 -8.58 -16.39 26.02
N ASP A 258 -8.79 -15.24 25.41
CA ASP A 258 -8.90 -13.94 26.09
C ASP A 258 -9.85 -13.03 25.31
N PRO A 259 -11.03 -12.72 25.85
CA PRO A 259 -12.00 -11.85 25.18
C PRO A 259 -11.47 -10.46 24.84
N ASP A 260 -10.51 -9.98 25.64
CA ASP A 260 -9.94 -8.65 25.48
C ASP A 260 -8.90 -8.55 24.34
N SER A 261 -8.41 -9.68 23.84
CA SER A 261 -7.39 -9.75 22.79
C SER A 261 -7.91 -10.24 21.43
N ALA A 262 -9.22 -10.20 21.20
CA ALA A 262 -9.81 -10.60 19.94
C ALA A 262 -9.43 -9.65 18.81
N THR A 263 -9.13 -10.21 17.63
CA THR A 263 -8.71 -9.45 16.45
C THR A 263 -9.57 -9.73 15.22
N ASN A 264 -10.50 -10.70 15.31
CA ASN A 264 -11.34 -11.16 14.21
C ASN A 264 -12.83 -10.84 14.40
N SER A 265 -13.18 -9.89 15.24
CA SER A 265 -14.58 -9.48 15.50
C SER A 265 -15.31 -9.00 14.24
N PHE A 266 -14.59 -8.62 13.22
CA PHE A 266 -15.13 -8.28 11.89
C PHE A 266 -15.51 -9.52 11.02
N ARG A 267 -15.19 -10.75 11.49
CA ARG A 267 -15.50 -12.02 10.84
C ARG A 267 -16.41 -12.90 11.70
N SER A 268 -17.51 -12.36 12.17
CA SER A 268 -18.51 -13.09 12.95
C SER A 268 -18.06 -13.62 14.33
N ALA A 269 -16.90 -13.22 14.83
CA ALA A 269 -16.44 -13.65 16.16
C ALA A 269 -16.92 -12.69 17.26
N ASP A 270 -17.78 -13.14 18.14
CA ASP A 270 -18.03 -12.46 19.42
C ASP A 270 -16.91 -12.77 20.40
N PRO A 271 -16.15 -11.79 20.88
CA PRO A 271 -15.02 -12.04 21.77
C PRO A 271 -15.31 -12.83 23.04
N GLY A 272 -16.50 -12.66 23.57
CA GLY A 272 -16.93 -13.33 24.83
C GLY A 272 -17.78 -14.59 24.62
N GLU A 273 -18.25 -14.82 23.41
CA GLU A 273 -19.24 -15.85 23.15
C GLU A 273 -18.72 -17.26 23.44
N PHE A 274 -17.42 -17.52 23.21
CA PHE A 274 -16.86 -18.84 23.54
C PHE A 274 -17.01 -19.20 25.02
N ILE A 275 -17.06 -18.22 25.92
CA ILE A 275 -17.30 -18.43 27.37
C ILE A 275 -18.79 -18.59 27.61
N LEU A 276 -19.61 -17.69 27.08
CA LEU A 276 -21.04 -17.63 27.33
C LEU A 276 -21.78 -18.82 26.73
N ALA A 277 -21.53 -19.15 25.48
CA ALA A 277 -22.12 -20.28 24.78
C ALA A 277 -21.72 -21.62 25.43
N THR A 278 -20.45 -21.75 25.84
CA THR A 278 -20.01 -22.95 26.57
C THR A 278 -20.76 -23.13 27.89
N LYS A 279 -20.97 -22.07 28.67
CA LYS A 279 -21.75 -22.12 29.92
C LYS A 279 -23.25 -22.38 29.68
N ARG A 280 -23.78 -21.97 28.54
CA ARG A 280 -25.18 -22.31 28.16
C ARG A 280 -25.30 -23.76 27.72
N ALA A 281 -24.30 -24.31 27.03
CA ALA A 281 -24.33 -25.65 26.49
C ALA A 281 -24.01 -26.75 27.52
N PHE A 282 -23.21 -26.43 28.54
CA PHE A 282 -22.74 -27.41 29.55
C PHE A 282 -22.88 -26.84 30.96
N THR A 283 -23.40 -27.69 31.89
CA THR A 283 -23.63 -27.28 33.28
C THR A 283 -22.39 -27.36 34.17
N ASP A 284 -21.44 -28.24 33.86
CA ASP A 284 -20.19 -28.43 34.60
C ASP A 284 -18.98 -28.00 33.72
N VAL A 285 -18.69 -26.71 33.71
CA VAL A 285 -17.57 -26.14 33.00
C VAL A 285 -16.48 -25.72 33.99
N LYS A 286 -15.31 -26.32 33.89
CA LYS A 286 -14.15 -25.88 34.70
C LYS A 286 -13.50 -24.66 34.06
N ILE A 287 -13.27 -23.62 34.89
CA ILE A 287 -12.63 -22.37 34.40
C ILE A 287 -11.37 -22.12 35.24
N ALA A 288 -10.25 -22.04 34.54
CA ALA A 288 -8.98 -21.61 35.11
C ALA A 288 -8.61 -20.22 34.59
N PHE A 289 -8.12 -19.36 35.47
CA PHE A 289 -7.60 -18.06 35.14
C PHE A 289 -6.09 -18.06 35.31
N LEU A 290 -5.38 -17.90 34.21
CA LEU A 290 -3.91 -17.83 34.24
C LEU A 290 -3.46 -16.52 34.87
N GLN A 291 -2.51 -16.64 35.80
CA GLN A 291 -1.78 -15.49 36.32
C GLN A 291 -0.60 -15.16 35.39
N SER A 292 -0.01 -14.00 35.59
CA SER A 292 1.11 -13.54 34.77
C SER A 292 2.28 -14.54 34.80
N PHE A 293 2.64 -15.03 33.63
CA PHE A 293 3.74 -15.97 33.45
C PHE A 293 5.04 -15.30 32.98
N GLN A 294 4.92 -14.28 32.14
CA GLN A 294 6.04 -13.51 31.62
C GLN A 294 5.99 -12.10 32.20
N PRO A 295 7.07 -11.68 32.88
CA PRO A 295 7.10 -10.33 33.39
C PRO A 295 7.14 -9.30 32.25
N GLN A 296 6.35 -8.24 32.42
CA GLN A 296 6.40 -7.06 31.55
C GLN A 296 6.98 -5.88 32.31
N SER A 297 7.54 -4.90 31.60
CA SER A 297 7.98 -3.66 32.23
C SER A 297 6.77 -2.94 32.88
N LYS A 298 7.02 -2.32 34.01
CA LYS A 298 5.99 -1.66 34.81
C LYS A 298 5.13 -0.65 34.06
N PRO A 299 5.70 0.23 33.21
CA PRO A 299 4.91 1.15 32.39
C PRO A 299 3.99 0.45 31.38
N ILE A 300 4.46 -0.63 30.72
CA ILE A 300 3.66 -1.39 29.75
C ILE A 300 2.47 -2.07 30.45
N ALA A 301 2.70 -2.69 31.60
CA ALA A 301 1.63 -3.31 32.38
C ALA A 301 0.57 -2.28 32.82
N ALA A 302 0.98 -1.06 33.17
CA ALA A 302 0.05 0.02 33.51
C ALA A 302 -0.82 0.44 32.30
N VAL A 303 -0.24 0.54 31.09
CA VAL A 303 -0.98 0.83 29.86
C VAL A 303 -1.95 -0.30 29.54
N MET A 304 -1.54 -1.55 29.65
CA MET A 304 -2.41 -2.71 29.46
C MET A 304 -3.63 -2.66 30.39
N ALA A 305 -3.44 -2.35 31.66
CA ALA A 305 -4.52 -2.22 32.63
C ALA A 305 -5.52 -1.09 32.25
N ARG A 306 -5.01 0.05 31.76
CA ARG A 306 -5.87 1.17 31.29
C ARG A 306 -6.70 0.79 30.09
N VAL A 307 -6.14 0.10 29.11
CA VAL A 307 -6.89 -0.37 27.93
C VAL A 307 -7.95 -1.37 28.35
N ALA A 308 -7.61 -2.35 29.19
CA ALA A 308 -8.54 -3.36 29.68
C ALA A 308 -9.75 -2.74 30.40
N GLN A 309 -9.55 -1.66 31.18
CA GLN A 309 -10.64 -0.95 31.87
C GLN A 309 -11.62 -0.25 30.90
N ARG A 310 -11.18 0.07 29.67
CA ARG A 310 -12.00 0.73 28.66
C ARG A 310 -12.76 -0.24 27.75
N LEU A 311 -12.38 -1.52 27.79
CA LEU A 311 -13.06 -2.56 27.04
C LEU A 311 -14.38 -2.97 27.70
N PRO A 312 -15.39 -3.36 26.91
CA PRO A 312 -16.66 -3.88 27.47
C PRO A 312 -16.42 -5.04 28.43
N THR A 313 -17.27 -5.12 29.45
CA THR A 313 -17.10 -6.09 30.57
C THR A 313 -17.70 -7.46 30.29
N SER A 314 -18.28 -7.71 29.11
CA SER A 314 -18.89 -8.98 28.77
C SER A 314 -17.88 -10.13 28.89
N ALA A 315 -18.15 -11.10 29.74
CA ALA A 315 -17.34 -12.29 30.02
C ALA A 315 -15.90 -12.01 30.53
N ALA A 316 -15.55 -10.76 30.84
CA ALA A 316 -14.27 -10.40 31.42
C ALA A 316 -14.26 -10.64 32.92
N GLY A 317 -13.10 -10.95 33.45
CA GLY A 317 -12.94 -11.30 34.84
C GLY A 317 -11.51 -11.20 35.38
N PRO A 318 -11.09 -12.13 36.21
CA PRO A 318 -9.81 -12.12 36.90
C PRO A 318 -8.56 -11.97 36.00
N GLN A 319 -8.64 -12.27 34.70
CA GLN A 319 -7.53 -12.12 33.76
C GLN A 319 -7.08 -10.65 33.58
N ARG A 320 -7.90 -9.67 33.95
CA ARG A 320 -7.57 -8.25 33.93
C ARG A 320 -6.74 -7.79 35.14
N LYS A 321 -6.43 -8.68 36.08
CA LYS A 321 -5.61 -8.34 37.23
C LYS A 321 -4.19 -7.99 36.80
N PRO A 322 -3.49 -7.12 37.57
CA PRO A 322 -2.16 -6.66 37.20
C PRO A 322 -1.15 -7.82 37.10
N PHE A 323 -0.29 -7.69 36.09
CA PHE A 323 0.78 -8.64 35.78
C PHE A 323 1.95 -8.54 36.76
N LEU A 324 2.76 -9.61 36.86
CA LEU A 324 4.09 -9.54 37.40
C LEU A 324 4.89 -8.48 36.65
N GLN A 325 5.50 -7.55 37.38
CA GLN A 325 6.20 -6.40 36.82
C GLN A 325 7.71 -6.58 36.98
N ILE A 326 8.47 -6.16 36.00
CA ILE A 326 9.90 -5.93 36.11
C ILE A 326 10.09 -4.48 36.59
N GLU A 327 11.00 -4.22 37.52
CA GLU A 327 11.37 -2.86 37.96
C GLU A 327 12.14 -2.05 36.87
N ASP A 328 11.94 -2.32 35.62
CA ASP A 328 12.47 -1.52 34.53
C ASP A 328 11.51 -0.37 34.23
N THR A 329 11.93 0.85 34.50
CA THR A 329 11.15 2.07 34.31
C THR A 329 11.21 2.64 32.89
N SER A 330 12.05 2.09 32.02
CA SER A 330 12.32 2.64 30.68
C SER A 330 11.46 2.05 29.56
N GLY A 331 10.28 1.49 29.88
CA GLY A 331 9.54 0.64 28.96
C GLY A 331 8.81 1.32 27.80
N ILE A 332 8.57 2.64 27.82
CA ILE A 332 7.78 3.31 26.77
C ILE A 332 8.50 4.54 26.25
N LEU A 333 8.67 4.62 24.95
CA LEU A 333 9.11 5.81 24.23
C LEU A 333 7.99 6.24 23.28
N ALA A 334 7.49 7.46 23.43
CA ALA A 334 6.41 8.01 22.63
C ALA A 334 6.81 9.38 22.07
N THR A 335 6.83 9.53 20.75
CA THR A 335 7.38 10.72 20.10
C THR A 335 6.49 11.25 18.99
N LEU A 336 6.58 12.57 18.76
CA LEU A 336 5.97 13.28 17.64
C LEU A 336 7.06 13.75 16.69
N HIS A 337 6.77 13.65 15.39
CA HIS A 337 7.67 14.02 14.30
C HIS A 337 6.97 14.95 13.32
N ASP A 338 7.74 15.80 12.65
CA ASP A 338 7.18 16.76 11.68
C ASP A 338 6.83 16.11 10.33
N ASN A 339 7.41 14.95 10.03
CA ASN A 339 7.14 14.23 8.78
C ASN A 339 7.45 12.73 8.91
N GLN A 340 6.97 11.97 7.93
CA GLN A 340 7.13 10.52 7.86
C GLN A 340 8.61 10.09 7.84
N GLN A 341 9.48 10.88 7.23
CA GLN A 341 10.89 10.52 7.10
C GLN A 341 11.60 10.60 8.44
N SER A 342 11.40 11.70 9.19
CA SER A 342 11.97 11.86 10.54
C SER A 342 11.44 10.79 11.52
N GLU A 343 10.16 10.43 11.42
CA GLU A 343 9.58 9.33 12.19
C GLU A 343 10.28 7.99 11.89
N THR A 344 10.47 7.69 10.59
CA THR A 344 11.12 6.44 10.20
C THR A 344 12.61 6.41 10.58
N ASP A 345 13.30 7.54 10.46
CA ASP A 345 14.69 7.69 10.90
C ASP A 345 14.83 7.42 12.40
N TRP A 346 13.94 8.00 13.20
CA TRP A 346 13.87 7.76 14.63
C TRP A 346 13.62 6.29 14.97
N LEU A 347 12.66 5.67 14.29
CA LEU A 347 12.34 4.26 14.49
C LEU A 347 13.54 3.37 14.18
N ALA A 348 14.17 3.56 13.02
CA ALA A 348 15.32 2.80 12.58
C ALA A 348 16.51 2.95 13.55
N ALA A 349 16.77 4.18 14.00
CA ALA A 349 17.83 4.46 14.97
C ALA A 349 17.58 3.79 16.30
N ASN A 350 16.36 3.81 16.84
CA ASN A 350 16.02 3.16 18.09
C ASN A 350 16.11 1.62 18.00
N LEU A 351 15.68 1.01 16.88
CA LEU A 351 15.86 -0.43 16.69
C LEU A 351 17.35 -0.82 16.67
N ARG A 352 18.19 -0.05 15.97
CA ARG A 352 19.66 -0.26 15.99
C ARG A 352 20.28 0.00 17.36
N LYS A 353 19.85 1.07 18.05
CA LYS A 353 20.30 1.39 19.40
C LYS A 353 20.03 0.25 20.36
N LEU A 354 18.82 -0.30 20.35
CA LEU A 354 18.44 -1.42 21.20
C LEU A 354 19.25 -2.69 20.89
N ARG A 355 19.53 -2.96 19.62
CA ARG A 355 20.41 -4.04 19.22
C ARG A 355 21.82 -3.87 19.78
N LEU A 356 22.41 -2.68 19.62
CA LEU A 356 23.80 -2.40 20.00
C LEU A 356 23.98 -2.26 21.50
N THR A 357 23.06 -1.59 22.21
CA THR A 357 23.20 -1.27 23.63
C THR A 357 22.68 -2.34 24.57
N ARG A 358 21.63 -3.08 24.15
CA ARG A 358 21.01 -4.15 24.95
C ARG A 358 21.30 -5.55 24.40
N GLY A 359 22.02 -5.69 23.29
CA GLY A 359 22.34 -6.97 22.69
C GLY A 359 21.12 -7.73 22.14
N LEU A 360 19.99 -7.03 21.91
CA LEU A 360 18.77 -7.64 21.40
C LEU A 360 18.92 -7.99 19.92
N ASP A 361 18.55 -9.21 19.54
CA ASP A 361 18.50 -9.59 18.13
C ASP A 361 17.31 -8.96 17.41
N PHE A 362 17.44 -8.63 16.13
CA PHE A 362 16.34 -8.07 15.35
C PHE A 362 15.11 -8.97 15.29
N SER A 363 15.28 -10.28 15.39
CA SER A 363 14.15 -11.23 15.45
C SER A 363 13.32 -11.12 16.74
N GLN A 364 13.83 -10.45 17.76
CA GLN A 364 13.13 -10.17 19.01
C GLN A 364 12.34 -8.86 18.96
N MET A 365 12.33 -8.19 17.81
CA MET A 365 11.68 -6.89 17.58
C MET A 365 10.57 -7.01 16.53
N VAL A 366 9.48 -6.31 16.75
CA VAL A 366 8.37 -6.24 15.78
C VAL A 366 7.91 -4.79 15.60
N VAL A 367 7.62 -4.43 14.34
CA VAL A 367 6.97 -3.18 13.97
C VAL A 367 5.55 -3.51 13.51
N VAL A 368 4.57 -2.87 14.11
CA VAL A 368 3.16 -3.18 13.89
C VAL A 368 2.48 -2.03 13.15
N GLY A 369 1.96 -2.33 11.97
CA GLY A 369 1.14 -1.41 11.19
C GLY A 369 -0.32 -1.83 11.19
N ARG A 370 -1.21 -0.85 10.98
CA ARG A 370 -2.66 -1.08 10.99
C ARG A 370 -3.18 -1.68 9.70
N THR A 371 -2.58 -1.31 8.56
CA THR A 371 -3.00 -1.75 7.23
C THR A 371 -1.85 -2.41 6.48
N ARG A 372 -2.17 -3.26 5.51
CA ARG A 372 -1.18 -3.93 4.68
C ARG A 372 -0.30 -2.94 3.91
N ARG A 373 -0.90 -1.92 3.29
CA ARG A 373 -0.16 -0.87 2.58
C ARG A 373 0.86 -0.18 3.49
N GLN A 374 0.48 0.05 4.75
CA GLN A 374 1.40 0.62 5.74
C GLN A 374 2.58 -0.32 6.04
N LEU A 375 2.36 -1.65 6.10
CA LEU A 375 3.44 -2.63 6.31
C LEU A 375 4.46 -2.59 5.17
N GLU A 376 4.01 -2.52 3.94
CA GLU A 376 4.88 -2.47 2.75
C GLU A 376 5.72 -1.19 2.73
N GLN A 377 5.10 -0.05 3.00
CA GLN A 377 5.80 1.23 3.11
C GLN A 377 6.83 1.24 4.24
N LEU A 378 6.49 0.68 5.41
CA LEU A 378 7.43 0.55 6.53
C LEU A 378 8.59 -0.39 6.19
N ALA A 379 8.33 -1.49 5.48
CA ALA A 379 9.37 -2.41 5.05
C ALA A 379 10.37 -1.74 4.12
N ILE A 380 9.89 -1.02 3.10
CA ILE A 380 10.75 -0.26 2.18
C ILE A 380 11.55 0.80 2.95
N SER A 381 10.88 1.59 3.78
CA SER A 381 11.49 2.71 4.50
C SER A 381 12.52 2.28 5.54
N LEU A 382 12.33 1.13 6.22
CA LEU A 382 13.29 0.59 7.18
C LEU A 382 14.45 -0.13 6.47
N SER A 383 14.18 -0.84 5.36
CA SER A 383 15.25 -1.47 4.57
C SER A 383 16.21 -0.43 4.00
N SER A 384 15.69 0.70 3.50
CA SER A 384 16.52 1.81 2.98
C SER A 384 17.38 2.47 4.06
N ARG A 385 17.13 2.17 5.35
CA ARG A 385 17.90 2.60 6.50
C ARG A 385 18.76 1.49 7.12
N ASN A 386 19.03 0.44 6.34
CA ASN A 386 19.85 -0.71 6.77
C ASN A 386 19.31 -1.44 8.02
N VAL A 387 17.99 -1.45 8.20
CA VAL A 387 17.32 -2.32 9.17
C VAL A 387 16.75 -3.52 8.41
N PRO A 388 17.28 -4.73 8.60
CA PRO A 388 16.75 -5.91 7.95
C PRO A 388 15.34 -6.18 8.45
N VAL A 389 14.38 -6.29 7.55
CA VAL A 389 12.97 -6.47 7.88
C VAL A 389 12.37 -7.67 7.16
N ARG A 390 11.32 -8.23 7.75
CA ARG A 390 10.51 -9.30 7.17
C ARG A 390 9.04 -9.06 7.48
N ILE A 391 8.20 -8.98 6.45
CA ILE A 391 6.74 -8.88 6.62
C ILE A 391 6.21 -10.27 6.99
N LEU A 392 5.41 -10.33 8.05
CA LEU A 392 4.75 -11.56 8.48
C LEU A 392 3.45 -11.73 7.68
N GLY A 393 3.26 -12.91 7.07
CA GLY A 393 2.10 -13.22 6.23
C GLY A 393 2.39 -13.06 4.74
N SER A 394 1.36 -13.19 3.91
CA SER A 394 1.52 -13.20 2.47
C SER A 394 2.07 -11.87 1.95
N GLN A 395 2.97 -11.96 1.01
CA GLN A 395 3.48 -10.84 0.23
C GLN A 395 2.36 -10.11 -0.52
N ALA A 396 2.64 -8.95 -1.15
CA ALA A 396 1.71 -8.30 -2.06
C ALA A 396 1.22 -9.27 -3.15
N ALA A 397 0.02 -9.06 -3.69
CA ALA A 397 -0.43 -9.89 -4.80
C ALA A 397 0.64 -9.90 -5.90
N LEU A 398 0.86 -11.03 -6.55
CA LEU A 398 1.94 -11.16 -7.54
C LEU A 398 1.83 -10.10 -8.65
N ARG A 399 0.60 -9.73 -9.00
CA ARG A 399 0.34 -8.65 -9.97
C ARG A 399 0.84 -7.27 -9.53
N ASP A 400 1.05 -7.05 -8.23
CA ASP A 400 1.51 -5.77 -7.67
C ASP A 400 3.02 -5.79 -7.38
N GLN A 401 3.68 -6.92 -7.58
CA GLN A 401 5.13 -7.09 -7.42
C GLN A 401 5.83 -6.83 -8.75
N PHE A 402 6.80 -5.94 -8.76
CA PHE A 402 7.42 -5.40 -9.97
C PHE A 402 7.85 -6.47 -10.98
N ALA A 403 8.61 -7.48 -10.56
CA ALA A 403 9.13 -8.49 -11.48
C ALA A 403 8.06 -9.49 -11.93
N ALA A 404 7.19 -9.95 -11.01
CA ALA A 404 6.07 -10.81 -11.34
C ALA A 404 5.09 -10.10 -12.28
N ARG A 405 4.80 -8.80 -12.03
CA ARG A 405 3.96 -7.99 -12.90
C ARG A 405 4.56 -7.87 -14.30
N ALA A 406 5.85 -7.63 -14.42
CA ALA A 406 6.52 -7.52 -15.72
C ALA A 406 6.40 -8.82 -16.53
N VAL A 407 6.50 -9.99 -15.87
CA VAL A 407 6.26 -11.29 -16.51
C VAL A 407 4.82 -11.42 -17.01
N LEU A 408 3.85 -11.04 -16.19
CA LEU A 408 2.43 -11.10 -16.55
C LEU A 408 2.08 -10.13 -17.69
N ASP A 409 2.63 -8.92 -17.68
CA ASP A 409 2.42 -7.92 -18.72
C ASP A 409 3.02 -8.38 -20.08
N LEU A 410 4.22 -8.97 -20.05
CA LEU A 410 4.83 -9.53 -21.25
C LEU A 410 4.01 -10.72 -21.79
N ALA A 411 3.45 -11.55 -20.90
CA ALA A 411 2.55 -12.64 -21.29
C ALA A 411 1.28 -12.11 -21.97
N LYS A 412 0.67 -11.03 -21.49
CA LYS A 412 -0.48 -10.37 -22.14
C LYS A 412 -0.16 -9.97 -23.59
N LEU A 413 1.01 -9.37 -23.82
CA LEU A 413 1.44 -8.96 -25.16
C LEU A 413 1.66 -10.18 -26.08
N ILE A 414 2.13 -11.29 -25.54
CA ILE A 414 2.27 -12.56 -26.29
C ILE A 414 0.90 -13.08 -26.72
N PHE A 415 -0.11 -12.99 -25.87
CA PHE A 415 -1.50 -13.37 -26.16
C PHE A 415 -2.28 -12.34 -26.98
N GLY A 416 -1.64 -11.30 -27.48
CA GLY A 416 -2.21 -10.39 -28.50
C GLY A 416 -2.79 -9.08 -27.95
N GLN A 417 -2.65 -8.80 -26.66
CA GLN A 417 -3.07 -7.51 -26.12
C GLN A 417 -2.00 -6.46 -26.42
N ASN A 418 -2.36 -5.40 -27.13
CA ASN A 418 -1.42 -4.39 -27.68
C ASN A 418 -1.76 -2.97 -27.20
N GLU A 419 -2.25 -2.83 -25.97
CA GLU A 419 -2.56 -1.52 -25.40
C GLU A 419 -1.28 -0.68 -25.23
N PRO A 420 -1.30 0.64 -25.55
CA PRO A 420 -0.12 1.51 -25.48
C PRO A 420 0.54 1.54 -24.11
N ASP A 421 -0.26 1.54 -23.04
CA ASP A 421 0.24 1.56 -21.66
C ASP A 421 0.94 0.26 -21.27
N LEU A 422 0.40 -0.87 -21.73
CA LEU A 422 1.03 -2.19 -21.56
C LEU A 422 2.39 -2.22 -22.25
N ILE A 423 2.47 -1.74 -23.49
CA ILE A 423 3.70 -1.67 -24.26
C ILE A 423 4.73 -0.77 -23.56
N GLN A 424 4.31 0.41 -23.11
CA GLN A 424 5.18 1.32 -22.36
C GLN A 424 5.72 0.65 -21.07
N ALA A 425 4.86 -0.01 -20.31
CA ALA A 425 5.25 -0.72 -19.09
C ALA A 425 6.28 -1.83 -19.38
N ILE A 426 6.10 -2.59 -20.46
CA ILE A 426 7.05 -3.64 -20.87
C ILE A 426 8.39 -3.05 -21.31
N LEU A 427 8.39 -1.96 -22.06
CA LEU A 427 9.63 -1.29 -22.48
C LEU A 427 10.43 -0.78 -21.29
N LEU A 428 9.76 -0.20 -20.29
CA LEU A 428 10.38 0.29 -19.05
C LEU A 428 10.69 -0.83 -18.04
N SER A 429 10.28 -2.05 -18.32
CA SER A 429 10.58 -3.22 -17.48
C SER A 429 12.00 -3.76 -17.75
N PRO A 430 12.51 -4.66 -16.89
CA PRO A 430 13.79 -5.33 -17.14
C PRO A 430 13.87 -6.09 -18.46
N PHE A 431 12.73 -6.51 -19.04
CA PHE A 431 12.66 -7.17 -20.35
C PHE A 431 12.93 -6.21 -21.50
N GLY A 432 12.37 -5.01 -21.46
CA GLY A 432 12.65 -3.96 -22.44
C GLY A 432 14.00 -3.31 -22.23
N GLY A 433 14.41 -3.14 -20.97
CA GLY A 433 15.69 -2.56 -20.58
C GLY A 433 15.85 -1.09 -20.93
N PHE A 434 14.71 -0.36 -21.08
CA PHE A 434 14.69 1.08 -21.26
C PHE A 434 14.55 1.78 -19.91
N ASP A 435 15.26 2.88 -19.76
CA ASP A 435 14.97 3.90 -18.78
C ASP A 435 14.15 5.02 -19.42
N SER A 436 13.71 5.99 -18.63
CA SER A 436 12.89 7.11 -19.12
C SER A 436 13.57 7.93 -20.22
N ILE A 437 14.90 8.00 -20.24
CA ILE A 437 15.67 8.76 -21.23
C ILE A 437 15.74 7.98 -22.53
N SER A 438 16.20 6.74 -22.49
CA SER A 438 16.30 5.87 -23.68
C SER A 438 14.92 5.59 -24.30
N PHE A 439 13.88 5.48 -23.48
CA PHE A 439 12.51 5.38 -23.97
C PHE A 439 12.09 6.62 -24.79
N ARG A 440 12.40 7.83 -24.35
CA ARG A 440 12.10 9.03 -25.11
C ARG A 440 12.93 9.16 -26.38
N ARG A 441 14.20 8.75 -26.33
CA ARG A 441 15.02 8.68 -27.54
C ARG A 441 14.39 7.74 -28.55
N LEU A 442 13.89 6.58 -28.10
CA LEU A 442 13.15 5.65 -28.96
C LEU A 442 11.93 6.33 -29.58
N ILE A 443 11.06 6.96 -28.78
CA ILE A 443 9.86 7.63 -29.32
C ILE A 443 10.23 8.74 -30.31
N ARG A 444 11.29 9.51 -30.04
CA ARG A 444 11.78 10.56 -30.95
C ARG A 444 12.33 9.98 -32.26
N GLN A 445 13.03 8.85 -32.20
CA GLN A 445 13.53 8.15 -33.39
C GLN A 445 12.39 7.59 -34.23
N LEU A 446 11.37 6.99 -33.57
CA LEU A 446 10.16 6.53 -34.27
C LEU A 446 9.43 7.68 -34.94
N ALA A 447 9.28 8.84 -34.32
CA ALA A 447 8.62 10.00 -34.91
C ALA A 447 9.38 10.62 -36.09
N GLN A 448 10.65 10.25 -36.32
CA GLN A 448 11.43 10.65 -37.48
C GLN A 448 11.40 9.63 -38.61
N ASP A 449 10.87 8.45 -38.36
CA ASP A 449 10.74 7.39 -39.35
C ASP A 449 9.46 7.61 -40.18
N PRO A 450 9.55 7.57 -41.54
CA PRO A 450 8.39 7.79 -42.41
C PRO A 450 7.20 6.85 -42.15
N LEU A 451 7.44 5.67 -41.57
CA LEU A 451 6.38 4.71 -41.24
C LEU A 451 5.47 5.19 -40.10
N PHE A 452 5.96 6.12 -39.26
CA PHE A 452 5.26 6.64 -38.08
C PHE A 452 4.89 8.12 -38.23
N ASP A 453 5.07 8.70 -39.46
CA ASP A 453 4.77 10.10 -39.67
C ASP A 453 3.29 10.43 -39.44
N GLY A 454 3.05 11.47 -38.65
CA GLY A 454 1.72 11.92 -38.27
C GLY A 454 1.00 11.09 -37.19
N LEU A 455 1.60 9.99 -36.69
CA LEU A 455 1.00 9.16 -35.65
C LEU A 455 1.19 9.77 -34.27
N ALA A 456 0.16 9.68 -33.44
CA ALA A 456 0.28 9.99 -32.01
C ALA A 456 1.18 8.96 -31.31
N LYS A 457 1.76 9.34 -30.15
CA LYS A 457 2.63 8.44 -29.36
C LYS A 457 1.99 7.08 -29.07
N SER A 458 0.71 7.06 -28.72
CA SER A 458 -0.07 5.84 -28.44
C SER A 458 -0.15 4.93 -29.68
N GLU A 459 -0.38 5.52 -30.85
CA GLU A 459 -0.46 4.80 -32.13
C GLU A 459 0.90 4.25 -32.54
N MET A 460 1.99 5.04 -32.36
CA MET A 460 3.36 4.58 -32.60
C MET A 460 3.71 3.37 -31.73
N LEU A 461 3.33 3.39 -30.45
CA LEU A 461 3.56 2.27 -29.53
C LEU A 461 2.82 1.01 -30.00
N SER A 462 1.56 1.13 -30.38
CA SER A 462 0.78 -0.02 -30.86
C SER A 462 1.31 -0.56 -32.20
N ALA A 463 1.76 0.31 -33.11
CA ALA A 463 2.27 -0.07 -34.41
C ALA A 463 3.69 -0.66 -34.37
N MET A 464 4.53 -0.28 -33.40
CA MET A 464 5.94 -0.66 -33.39
C MET A 464 6.21 -2.17 -33.29
N PHE A 465 5.25 -2.97 -32.80
CA PHE A 465 5.36 -4.43 -32.74
C PHE A 465 4.76 -5.15 -33.95
N SER A 466 3.92 -4.47 -34.74
CA SER A 466 3.31 -5.01 -35.96
C SER A 466 4.09 -4.65 -37.21
N GLU A 467 4.80 -3.52 -37.22
CA GLU A 467 5.54 -3.04 -38.37
C GLU A 467 6.98 -3.56 -38.40
N THR A 468 7.48 -3.80 -39.63
CA THR A 468 8.87 -4.19 -39.85
C THR A 468 9.68 -2.96 -40.18
N PHE A 469 10.48 -2.50 -39.26
CA PHE A 469 11.38 -1.37 -39.38
C PHE A 469 12.68 -1.66 -38.62
N GLU A 470 13.77 -1.02 -39.03
CA GLU A 470 15.07 -1.13 -38.38
C GLU A 470 15.52 0.25 -37.90
N LEU A 471 15.95 0.32 -36.65
CA LEU A 471 16.59 1.48 -36.03
C LEU A 471 18.04 1.16 -35.75
N ASP A 472 18.97 1.80 -36.48
CA ASP A 472 20.41 1.65 -36.19
C ASP A 472 20.82 2.55 -35.01
N SER A 473 20.39 2.18 -33.84
CA SER A 473 20.64 2.91 -32.60
C SER A 473 20.73 1.93 -31.41
N PRO A 474 21.33 2.34 -30.28
CA PRO A 474 21.30 1.53 -29.06
C PRO A 474 19.88 1.17 -28.61
N GLU A 475 18.93 2.08 -28.79
CA GLU A 475 17.51 1.91 -28.51
C GLU A 475 16.89 0.89 -29.46
N GLY A 476 17.19 0.95 -30.76
CA GLY A 476 16.74 0.00 -31.76
C GLY A 476 17.22 -1.43 -31.46
N ARG A 477 18.48 -1.59 -31.06
CA ARG A 477 19.03 -2.91 -30.66
C ARG A 477 18.34 -3.50 -29.44
N LYS A 478 17.93 -2.67 -28.45
CA LYS A 478 17.14 -3.13 -27.29
C LYS A 478 15.74 -3.58 -27.73
N LEU A 479 15.10 -2.79 -28.58
CA LEU A 479 13.78 -3.10 -29.13
C LEU A 479 13.78 -4.41 -29.91
N GLU A 480 14.76 -4.62 -30.77
CA GLU A 480 14.86 -5.85 -31.57
C GLU A 480 15.10 -7.10 -30.69
N LYS A 481 15.85 -7.00 -29.60
CA LYS A 481 15.96 -8.08 -28.61
C LYS A 481 14.61 -8.44 -28.00
N LEU A 482 13.83 -7.45 -27.64
CA LEU A 482 12.48 -7.66 -27.10
C LEU A 482 11.54 -8.27 -28.15
N LYS A 483 11.56 -7.72 -29.39
CA LYS A 483 10.79 -8.29 -30.51
C LYS A 483 11.17 -9.74 -30.80
N ALA A 484 12.46 -10.08 -30.75
CA ALA A 484 12.94 -11.45 -30.96
C ALA A 484 12.40 -12.39 -29.87
N LEU A 485 12.43 -11.99 -28.60
CA LEU A 485 11.87 -12.76 -27.49
C LEU A 485 10.36 -13.00 -27.70
N ILE A 486 9.61 -11.95 -28.00
CA ILE A 486 8.16 -12.07 -28.23
C ILE A 486 7.88 -12.98 -29.45
N ARG A 487 8.63 -12.84 -30.54
CA ARG A 487 8.48 -13.67 -31.73
C ARG A 487 8.77 -15.14 -31.43
N GLN A 488 9.81 -15.42 -30.66
CA GLN A 488 10.15 -16.79 -30.21
C GLN A 488 9.00 -17.41 -29.42
N LEU A 489 8.43 -16.69 -28.45
CA LEU A 489 7.34 -17.16 -27.61
C LEU A 489 6.02 -17.33 -28.38
N LYS A 490 5.75 -16.49 -29.39
CA LYS A 490 4.59 -16.63 -30.28
C LYS A 490 4.74 -17.82 -31.25
N THR A 491 5.96 -18.13 -31.68
CA THR A 491 6.24 -19.25 -32.61
C THR A 491 6.14 -20.60 -31.90
N ASN A 492 6.59 -20.67 -30.65
CA ASN A 492 6.57 -21.87 -29.83
C ASN A 492 5.77 -21.58 -28.54
N PRO A 493 4.43 -21.51 -28.61
CA PRO A 493 3.62 -21.19 -27.44
C PRO A 493 3.75 -22.32 -26.40
N PRO A 494 3.97 -21.98 -25.11
CA PRO A 494 4.04 -22.97 -24.04
C PRO A 494 2.67 -23.64 -23.84
N SER A 495 2.69 -24.93 -23.51
CA SER A 495 1.48 -25.72 -23.23
C SER A 495 1.02 -25.56 -21.78
N PHE A 496 1.94 -25.22 -20.87
CA PHE A 496 1.69 -25.10 -19.45
C PHE A 496 2.03 -23.70 -18.93
N ALA A 497 1.33 -23.27 -17.88
CA ALA A 497 1.56 -21.95 -17.27
C ALA A 497 2.98 -21.81 -16.66
N HIS A 498 3.51 -22.86 -16.05
CA HIS A 498 4.86 -22.82 -15.51
C HIS A 498 5.95 -22.74 -16.60
N GLU A 499 5.70 -23.34 -17.77
CA GLU A 499 6.59 -23.22 -18.94
C GLU A 499 6.61 -21.78 -19.44
N LEU A 500 5.43 -21.12 -19.53
CA LEU A 500 5.32 -19.71 -19.91
C LEU A 500 6.19 -18.82 -19.01
N VAL A 501 6.05 -18.97 -17.69
CA VAL A 501 6.85 -18.18 -16.73
C VAL A 501 8.34 -18.46 -16.89
N SER A 502 8.74 -19.74 -17.07
CA SER A 502 10.13 -20.15 -17.24
C SER A 502 10.73 -19.61 -18.54
N MET A 503 9.99 -19.66 -19.65
CA MET A 503 10.44 -19.17 -20.94
C MET A 503 10.59 -17.65 -20.98
N ILE A 504 9.67 -16.91 -20.34
CA ILE A 504 9.77 -15.46 -20.20
C ILE A 504 10.95 -15.09 -19.31
N PHE A 505 11.12 -15.79 -18.18
CA PHE A 505 12.21 -15.57 -17.25
C PHE A 505 13.45 -16.38 -17.66
N SER A 506 13.98 -16.07 -18.82
CA SER A 506 15.16 -16.75 -19.39
C SER A 506 16.44 -16.43 -18.63
N ASP A 507 17.47 -17.29 -18.83
CA ASP A 507 18.79 -17.18 -18.19
C ASP A 507 19.42 -15.77 -18.27
N ALA A 508 19.26 -15.05 -19.37
CA ALA A 508 19.84 -13.73 -19.53
C ALA A 508 19.21 -12.66 -18.61
N THR A 509 17.91 -12.76 -18.34
CA THR A 509 17.21 -11.84 -17.44
C THR A 509 17.43 -12.25 -15.99
N ALA A 510 17.36 -13.53 -15.70
CA ALA A 510 17.63 -14.11 -14.38
C ALA A 510 19.06 -13.80 -13.91
N SER A 511 20.05 -13.89 -14.81
CA SER A 511 21.46 -13.63 -14.49
C SER A 511 21.70 -12.19 -14.03
N ARG A 512 21.08 -11.20 -14.64
CA ARG A 512 21.20 -9.79 -14.23
C ARG A 512 20.64 -9.54 -12.84
N TRP A 513 19.48 -10.11 -12.52
CA TRP A 513 18.90 -10.00 -11.17
C TRP A 513 19.72 -10.79 -10.14
N ALA A 514 20.19 -11.98 -10.50
CA ALA A 514 21.04 -12.79 -9.63
C ALA A 514 22.39 -12.11 -9.34
N GLU A 515 22.96 -11.41 -10.31
CA GLU A 515 24.18 -10.62 -10.12
C GLU A 515 23.91 -9.41 -9.19
N ALA A 516 22.85 -8.65 -9.44
CA ALA A 516 22.46 -7.55 -8.57
C ALA A 516 22.15 -8.02 -7.13
N ALA A 517 21.52 -9.17 -7.00
CA ALA A 517 21.13 -9.77 -5.71
C ALA A 517 22.33 -10.20 -4.83
N ARG A 518 23.53 -10.35 -5.40
CA ARG A 518 24.77 -10.67 -4.65
C ARG A 518 25.29 -9.49 -3.85
N GLY A 519 24.90 -8.27 -4.21
CA GLY A 519 25.36 -7.06 -3.51
C GLY A 519 24.59 -6.82 -2.21
N ASP A 520 25.30 -6.51 -1.11
CA ASP A 520 24.71 -6.01 0.15
C ASP A 520 24.31 -4.53 0.01
N THR A 521 23.50 -4.21 -1.01
CA THR A 521 23.03 -2.87 -1.32
C THR A 521 21.51 -2.86 -1.41
N GLU A 522 20.88 -1.67 -1.39
CA GLU A 522 19.44 -1.53 -1.61
C GLU A 522 18.99 -2.17 -2.94
N VAL A 523 19.81 -2.03 -3.98
CA VAL A 523 19.59 -2.66 -5.29
C VAL A 523 19.63 -4.18 -5.16
N GLY A 524 20.59 -4.72 -4.40
CA GLY A 524 20.69 -6.16 -4.14
C GLY A 524 19.49 -6.69 -3.37
N PHE A 525 19.01 -5.99 -2.35
CA PHE A 525 17.79 -6.36 -1.61
C PHE A 525 16.53 -6.27 -2.47
N ALA A 526 16.43 -5.28 -3.35
CA ALA A 526 15.33 -5.19 -4.31
C ALA A 526 15.37 -6.34 -5.31
N ALA A 527 16.53 -6.63 -5.88
CA ALA A 527 16.72 -7.75 -6.81
C ALA A 527 16.40 -9.11 -6.19
N ASN A 528 16.75 -9.34 -4.91
CA ASN A 528 16.36 -10.55 -4.19
C ASN A 528 14.82 -10.66 -4.06
N ARG A 529 14.13 -9.57 -3.71
CA ARG A 529 12.65 -9.57 -3.64
C ARG A 529 12.02 -9.83 -5.00
N ASP A 530 12.58 -9.27 -6.06
CA ASP A 530 12.13 -9.50 -7.43
C ASP A 530 12.26 -10.97 -7.83
N LEU A 531 13.41 -11.59 -7.54
CA LEU A 531 13.63 -13.02 -7.75
C LEU A 531 12.63 -13.87 -6.97
N ASP A 532 12.43 -13.56 -5.68
CA ASP A 532 11.45 -14.26 -4.84
C ASP A 532 10.04 -14.17 -5.44
N SER A 533 9.65 -13.02 -5.98
CA SER A 533 8.33 -12.82 -6.60
C SER A 533 8.14 -13.66 -7.86
N VAL A 534 9.16 -13.80 -8.67
CA VAL A 534 9.11 -14.66 -9.87
C VAL A 534 9.07 -16.13 -9.50
N LEU A 535 9.83 -16.56 -8.49
CA LEU A 535 9.78 -17.93 -7.97
C LEU A 535 8.38 -18.24 -7.39
N GLU A 536 7.76 -17.29 -6.72
CA GLU A 536 6.39 -17.44 -6.23
C GLU A 536 5.37 -17.51 -7.37
N LEU A 537 5.54 -16.71 -8.42
CA LEU A 537 4.72 -16.78 -9.64
C LEU A 537 4.87 -18.14 -10.34
N PHE A 538 6.11 -18.64 -10.43
CA PHE A 538 6.39 -19.98 -10.98
C PHE A 538 5.72 -21.09 -10.16
N ALA A 539 5.80 -21.02 -8.83
CA ALA A 539 5.12 -21.97 -7.95
C ALA A 539 3.59 -21.88 -8.06
N ALA A 540 3.04 -20.67 -8.27
CA ALA A 540 1.61 -20.48 -8.53
C ALA A 540 1.20 -21.11 -9.87
N ALA A 541 2.02 -20.95 -10.91
CA ALA A 541 1.81 -21.56 -12.22
C ALA A 541 1.84 -23.10 -12.15
N GLN A 542 2.83 -23.67 -11.43
CA GLN A 542 2.86 -25.13 -11.22
C GLN A 542 1.59 -25.66 -10.52
N ARG A 543 1.10 -24.95 -9.49
CA ARG A 543 -0.14 -25.33 -8.81
C ARG A 543 -1.36 -25.23 -9.72
N PHE A 544 -1.38 -24.22 -10.58
CA PHE A 544 -2.44 -24.04 -11.58
C PHE A 544 -2.46 -25.22 -12.56
N ASP A 545 -1.31 -25.58 -13.11
CA ASP A 545 -1.17 -26.70 -14.05
C ASP A 545 -1.51 -28.05 -13.40
N GLN A 546 -1.04 -28.30 -12.15
CA GLN A 546 -1.37 -29.52 -11.40
C GLN A 546 -2.86 -29.67 -11.10
N ARG A 547 -3.62 -28.59 -11.08
CA ARG A 547 -5.07 -28.58 -10.86
C ARG A 547 -5.87 -28.59 -12.17
N GLU A 548 -5.19 -28.61 -13.30
CA GLU A 548 -5.82 -28.58 -14.63
C GLU A 548 -6.83 -27.45 -14.79
N LEU A 549 -6.49 -26.23 -14.34
CA LEU A 549 -7.44 -25.11 -14.25
C LEU A 549 -7.65 -24.36 -15.56
N GLY A 550 -6.93 -24.70 -16.65
CA GLY A 550 -7.07 -24.04 -17.95
C GLY A 550 -5.77 -23.84 -18.69
N SER A 551 -5.79 -22.93 -19.65
CA SER A 551 -4.66 -22.58 -20.49
C SER A 551 -3.66 -21.64 -19.77
N PRO A 552 -2.44 -21.44 -20.30
CA PRO A 552 -1.52 -20.42 -19.80
C PRO A 552 -2.11 -18.99 -19.82
N GLU A 553 -2.98 -18.70 -20.77
CA GLU A 553 -3.68 -17.41 -20.84
C GLU A 553 -4.68 -17.26 -19.68
N ASP A 554 -5.44 -18.30 -19.35
CA ASP A 554 -6.35 -18.31 -18.19
C ASP A 554 -5.58 -18.08 -16.88
N PHE A 555 -4.37 -18.66 -16.76
CA PHE A 555 -3.49 -18.40 -15.62
C PHE A 555 -3.13 -16.91 -15.50
N VAL A 556 -2.73 -16.26 -16.59
CA VAL A 556 -2.36 -14.84 -16.61
C VAL A 556 -3.57 -13.97 -16.23
N ILE A 557 -4.74 -14.24 -16.82
CA ILE A 557 -6.00 -13.54 -16.50
C ILE A 557 -6.31 -13.72 -15.00
N GLN A 558 -6.23 -14.95 -14.49
CA GLN A 558 -6.48 -15.24 -13.08
C GLN A 558 -5.51 -14.49 -12.18
N GLN A 559 -4.20 -14.51 -12.44
CA GLN A 559 -3.21 -13.83 -11.61
C GLN A 559 -3.41 -12.31 -11.60
N LEU A 560 -3.79 -11.73 -12.71
CA LEU A 560 -4.09 -10.30 -12.82
C LEU A 560 -5.41 -9.91 -12.12
N ALA A 561 -6.39 -10.80 -12.09
CA ALA A 561 -7.64 -10.60 -11.37
C ALA A 561 -7.48 -10.74 -9.84
N LEU A 562 -6.48 -11.51 -9.36
CA LEU A 562 -6.25 -11.77 -7.95
C LEU A 562 -5.86 -10.47 -7.19
N GLN A 563 -6.75 -9.99 -6.33
CA GLN A 563 -6.48 -8.83 -5.45
C GLN A 563 -5.89 -9.22 -4.10
N VAL A 564 -6.00 -10.49 -3.73
CA VAL A 564 -5.50 -11.04 -2.47
C VAL A 564 -4.44 -12.10 -2.81
N PRO A 565 -3.24 -12.05 -2.20
CA PRO A 565 -2.22 -13.04 -2.47
C PRO A 565 -2.69 -14.43 -2.04
N GLU A 566 -2.29 -15.44 -2.78
CA GLU A 566 -2.39 -16.82 -2.32
C GLU A 566 -1.48 -16.99 -1.09
N ASP A 567 -1.97 -17.68 -0.06
CA ASP A 567 -1.16 -18.02 1.13
C ASP A 567 0.02 -18.90 0.71
N SER A 568 1.17 -18.32 0.51
CA SER A 568 2.39 -19.08 0.26
C SER A 568 3.05 -19.42 1.60
N LEU A 569 3.33 -20.70 1.80
CA LEU A 569 4.12 -21.21 2.92
C LEU A 569 5.64 -21.15 2.61
N ALA A 570 6.08 -20.20 1.81
CA ALA A 570 7.48 -20.04 1.50
C ALA A 570 8.29 -19.81 2.78
N LYS A 571 9.15 -20.73 3.11
CA LYS A 571 10.13 -20.63 4.19
C LYS A 571 11.16 -19.57 3.81
N ALA A 572 10.94 -18.32 4.17
CA ALA A 572 12.02 -17.33 4.16
C ALA A 572 13.12 -17.80 5.12
N GLY A 573 14.36 -17.88 4.63
CA GLY A 573 15.51 -18.27 5.43
C GLY A 573 15.60 -17.46 6.72
N GLN A 574 16.00 -18.11 7.81
CA GLN A 574 16.18 -17.52 9.12
C GLN A 574 17.38 -16.56 9.14
N LYS A 575 17.22 -15.37 8.60
CA LYS A 575 18.14 -14.26 8.88
C LYS A 575 17.53 -13.42 10.00
N SER A 576 18.35 -12.94 10.94
CA SER A 576 17.97 -11.97 11.97
C SER A 576 17.37 -10.74 11.31
N ALA A 577 16.06 -10.54 11.47
CA ALA A 577 15.32 -9.44 10.86
C ALA A 577 14.19 -8.98 11.78
N VAL A 578 13.90 -7.68 11.77
CA VAL A 578 12.73 -7.10 12.44
C VAL A 578 11.46 -7.58 11.75
N LEU A 579 10.52 -8.11 12.51
CA LEU A 579 9.23 -8.50 11.98
C LEU A 579 8.35 -7.28 11.73
N ILE A 580 7.64 -7.26 10.60
CA ILE A 580 6.60 -6.28 10.33
C ILE A 580 5.28 -7.02 10.22
N ALA A 581 4.28 -6.64 11.02
CA ALA A 581 3.06 -7.40 11.16
C ALA A 581 1.83 -6.53 11.41
N THR A 582 0.64 -7.08 11.19
CA THR A 582 -0.62 -6.53 11.71
C THR A 582 -0.91 -7.10 13.10
N PRO A 583 -1.77 -6.46 13.91
CA PRO A 583 -2.13 -6.95 15.24
C PRO A 583 -2.63 -8.41 15.27
N SER A 584 -3.40 -8.83 14.26
CA SER A 584 -3.94 -10.19 14.17
C SER A 584 -2.87 -11.26 13.94
N GLN A 585 -1.75 -10.89 13.32
CA GLN A 585 -0.65 -11.80 13.04
C GLN A 585 0.26 -12.07 14.26
N LEU A 586 0.10 -11.28 15.35
CA LEU A 586 0.87 -11.46 16.58
C LEU A 586 0.34 -12.59 17.48
N ALA A 587 -0.63 -13.38 17.01
CA ALA A 587 -1.22 -14.46 17.79
C ALA A 587 -0.15 -15.45 18.30
N GLY A 588 -0.13 -15.69 19.62
CA GLY A 588 0.82 -16.61 20.25
C GLY A 588 2.29 -16.17 20.29
N GLN A 589 2.60 -14.95 19.84
CA GLN A 589 3.97 -14.42 19.79
C GLN A 589 4.20 -13.33 20.83
N SER A 590 5.44 -13.18 21.28
CA SER A 590 5.88 -12.11 22.16
C SER A 590 7.28 -11.65 21.77
N PHE A 591 7.54 -10.36 21.94
CA PHE A 591 8.75 -9.68 21.52
C PHE A 591 9.33 -8.83 22.65
N GLU A 592 10.64 -8.66 22.67
CA GLU A 592 11.28 -7.73 23.60
C GLU A 592 10.92 -6.28 23.24
N VAL A 593 10.84 -5.97 21.95
CA VAL A 593 10.51 -4.64 21.45
C VAL A 593 9.31 -4.70 20.53
N VAL A 594 8.31 -3.88 20.83
CA VAL A 594 7.17 -3.64 19.93
C VAL A 594 7.14 -2.17 19.54
N ALA A 595 7.10 -1.88 18.25
CA ALA A 595 6.96 -0.53 17.74
C ALA A 595 5.61 -0.37 17.03
N MET A 596 4.91 0.70 17.33
CA MET A 596 3.66 1.12 16.69
C MET A 596 3.86 2.52 16.09
N PRO A 597 4.45 2.63 14.90
CA PRO A 597 4.59 3.90 14.22
C PRO A 597 3.28 4.32 13.54
N ARG A 598 3.22 5.59 13.14
CA ARG A 598 2.09 6.19 12.40
C ARG A 598 0.77 6.05 13.14
N LEU A 599 0.79 6.32 14.44
CA LEU A 599 -0.41 6.43 15.24
C LEU A 599 -1.13 7.76 14.91
N GLN A 600 -1.79 7.81 13.74
CA GLN A 600 -2.47 8.99 13.22
C GLN A 600 -3.98 8.91 13.42
N GLU A 601 -4.61 10.05 13.56
CA GLU A 601 -6.06 10.15 13.61
C GLU A 601 -6.69 9.61 12.31
N GLY A 602 -7.75 8.82 12.44
CA GLY A 602 -8.40 8.15 11.29
C GLY A 602 -7.65 6.95 10.71
N ILE A 603 -6.42 6.63 11.18
CA ILE A 603 -5.67 5.42 10.83
C ILE A 603 -5.76 4.40 11.95
N TRP A 604 -5.40 4.76 13.17
CA TRP A 604 -5.56 3.92 14.35
C TRP A 604 -5.89 4.78 15.58
N PRO A 605 -7.11 4.72 16.13
CA PRO A 605 -8.22 3.84 15.74
C PRO A 605 -8.88 4.23 14.42
N ASN A 606 -9.24 3.23 13.61
CA ASN A 606 -10.06 3.44 12.43
C ASN A 606 -11.54 3.31 12.78
N LEU A 607 -12.20 4.43 13.00
CA LEU A 607 -13.61 4.49 13.40
C LEU A 607 -14.57 4.63 12.21
N ARG A 608 -14.08 4.52 10.98
CA ARG A 608 -14.94 4.56 9.79
C ARG A 608 -15.83 3.32 9.78
N PRO A 609 -17.14 3.47 9.58
CA PRO A 609 -18.05 2.34 9.46
C PRO A 609 -17.58 1.40 8.33
N ARG A 610 -17.45 0.11 8.65
CA ARG A 610 -17.12 -0.92 7.67
C ARG A 610 -18.40 -1.46 7.06
N ASN A 611 -18.34 -1.88 5.79
CA ASN A 611 -19.48 -2.49 5.10
C ASN A 611 -20.73 -1.61 5.20
N SER A 612 -20.56 -0.30 4.97
CA SER A 612 -21.61 0.69 5.19
C SER A 612 -22.69 0.69 4.10
N LEU A 613 -22.39 0.14 2.92
CA LEU A 613 -23.29 0.13 1.78
C LEU A 613 -24.30 -1.03 1.86
N LEU A 614 -23.84 -2.22 2.20
CA LEU A 614 -24.66 -3.44 2.28
C LEU A 614 -24.99 -3.87 3.70
N GLY A 615 -24.33 -3.32 4.70
CA GLY A 615 -24.65 -3.52 6.09
C GLY A 615 -24.32 -4.90 6.69
N ALA A 616 -23.36 -5.64 6.15
CA ALA A 616 -23.00 -6.98 6.62
C ALA A 616 -22.68 -7.03 8.13
N SER A 617 -21.90 -6.10 8.65
CA SER A 617 -21.57 -6.01 10.09
C SER A 617 -22.77 -5.67 10.97
N SER A 618 -23.69 -4.87 10.47
CA SER A 618 -24.93 -4.53 11.19
C SER A 618 -25.90 -5.71 11.22
N LEU A 619 -26.03 -6.43 10.10
CA LEU A 619 -26.83 -7.66 10.03
C LEU A 619 -26.29 -8.71 11.00
N GLN A 620 -24.98 -8.89 11.02
CA GLN A 620 -24.33 -9.80 11.96
C GLN A 620 -24.59 -9.41 13.43
N ALA A 621 -24.45 -8.13 13.77
CA ALA A 621 -24.72 -7.64 15.13
C ALA A 621 -26.21 -7.83 15.53
N TYR A 622 -27.13 -7.70 14.57
CA TYR A 622 -28.55 -7.99 14.77
C TYR A 622 -28.79 -9.48 15.05
N LEU A 623 -28.23 -10.37 14.22
CA LEU A 623 -28.34 -11.82 14.39
C LEU A 623 -27.71 -12.31 15.70
N ALA A 624 -26.67 -11.63 16.18
CA ALA A 624 -26.05 -11.87 17.48
C ALA A 624 -26.83 -11.26 18.66
N GLY A 625 -28.01 -10.64 18.44
CA GLY A 625 -28.85 -10.01 19.46
C GLY A 625 -28.27 -8.74 20.08
N LYS A 626 -27.27 -8.11 19.42
CA LYS A 626 -26.61 -6.89 19.90
C LYS A 626 -27.21 -5.61 19.33
N LEU A 627 -27.98 -5.71 18.28
CA LEU A 627 -28.71 -4.64 17.62
C LEU A 627 -30.17 -5.03 17.48
N GLU A 628 -31.05 -4.08 17.73
CA GLU A 628 -32.50 -4.27 17.48
C GLU A 628 -32.87 -3.99 16.01
N ASP A 629 -31.99 -3.31 15.25
CA ASP A 629 -32.24 -2.88 13.89
C ASP A 629 -30.96 -3.01 13.05
N PRO A 630 -30.90 -3.97 12.07
CA PRO A 630 -29.73 -4.24 11.26
C PRO A 630 -29.40 -3.11 10.27
N THR A 631 -30.25 -2.08 10.15
CA THR A 631 -29.98 -0.92 9.31
C THR A 631 -29.19 0.18 10.01
N LYS A 632 -28.99 0.05 11.33
CA LYS A 632 -28.20 0.99 12.13
C LYS A 632 -26.74 0.54 12.21
N PRO A 633 -25.78 1.49 12.23
CA PRO A 633 -24.37 1.13 12.37
C PRO A 633 -24.10 0.45 13.72
N ALA A 634 -23.31 -0.60 13.71
CA ALA A 634 -22.83 -1.25 14.92
C ALA A 634 -21.84 -0.33 15.66
N LYS A 635 -22.06 -0.14 16.97
CA LYS A 635 -21.24 0.77 17.80
C LYS A 635 -19.94 0.16 18.33
N SER A 636 -19.40 -0.88 17.69
CA SER A 636 -18.30 -1.68 18.25
C SER A 636 -16.89 -1.29 17.77
N GLU A 637 -16.75 -0.37 16.80
CA GLU A 637 -15.46 -0.11 16.15
C GLU A 637 -14.36 0.31 17.13
N LEU A 638 -14.65 1.21 18.08
CA LEU A 638 -13.64 1.63 19.04
C LEU A 638 -13.18 0.49 19.95
N ALA A 639 -14.10 -0.36 20.37
CA ALA A 639 -13.76 -1.51 21.22
C ALA A 639 -12.86 -2.51 20.47
N ASP A 640 -13.11 -2.73 19.18
CA ASP A 640 -12.30 -3.60 18.35
C ASP A 640 -10.91 -3.03 18.10
N GLU A 641 -10.82 -1.72 17.84
CA GLU A 641 -9.55 -1.03 17.70
C GLU A 641 -8.72 -1.06 19.01
N LEU A 642 -9.39 -0.91 20.16
CA LEU A 642 -8.76 -1.05 21.48
C LEU A 642 -8.31 -2.49 21.76
N ARG A 643 -9.05 -3.52 21.35
CA ARG A 643 -8.63 -4.94 21.45
C ARG A 643 -7.38 -5.20 20.62
N MET A 644 -7.33 -4.64 19.41
CA MET A 644 -6.13 -4.72 18.55
C MET A 644 -4.92 -4.04 19.18
N ALA A 645 -5.11 -2.85 19.76
CA ALA A 645 -4.07 -2.17 20.52
C ALA A 645 -3.64 -2.98 21.75
N TYR A 646 -4.59 -3.51 22.53
CA TYR A 646 -4.35 -4.37 23.68
C TYR A 646 -3.53 -5.61 23.30
N ARG A 647 -3.90 -6.27 22.21
CA ARG A 647 -3.16 -7.43 21.67
C ARG A 647 -1.73 -7.06 21.29
N THR A 648 -1.56 -5.92 20.61
CA THR A 648 -0.25 -5.44 20.14
C THR A 648 0.65 -5.10 21.31
N ILE A 649 0.17 -4.30 22.25
CA ILE A 649 0.92 -3.90 23.46
C ILE A 649 1.22 -5.12 24.34
N GLY A 650 0.27 -6.05 24.43
CA GLY A 650 0.43 -7.29 25.19
C GLY A 650 1.47 -8.27 24.63
N ALA A 651 1.87 -8.11 23.37
CA ALA A 651 2.99 -8.85 22.80
C ALA A 651 4.36 -8.29 23.22
N CYS A 652 4.42 -7.09 23.82
CA CYS A 652 5.63 -6.41 24.23
C CYS A 652 6.08 -6.84 25.62
N ARG A 653 7.37 -7.12 25.79
CA ARG A 653 7.97 -7.45 27.10
C ARG A 653 8.70 -6.27 27.73
N SER A 654 9.62 -5.63 27.00
CA SER A 654 10.59 -4.69 27.56
C SER A 654 10.40 -3.26 27.08
N VAL A 655 10.31 -3.02 25.76
CA VAL A 655 10.30 -1.68 25.18
C VAL A 655 9.16 -1.51 24.18
N LEU A 656 8.31 -0.53 24.44
CA LEU A 656 7.24 -0.11 23.55
C LEU A 656 7.62 1.23 22.89
N LEU A 657 7.74 1.25 21.58
CA LEU A 657 8.01 2.43 20.77
C LEU A 657 6.71 2.89 20.11
N LEU A 658 6.31 4.13 20.37
CA LEU A 658 5.11 4.73 19.80
C LEU A 658 5.50 6.01 19.07
N SER A 659 5.02 6.21 17.86
CA SER A 659 5.28 7.46 17.15
C SER A 659 4.12 7.91 16.30
N ALA A 660 4.05 9.21 16.06
CA ALA A 660 3.09 9.85 15.17
C ALA A 660 3.71 11.08 14.52
N MET A 661 3.12 11.51 13.42
CA MET A 661 3.40 12.80 12.80
C MET A 661 2.45 13.87 13.36
N GLN A 662 2.92 15.10 13.38
CA GLN A 662 2.12 16.28 13.72
C GLN A 662 2.55 17.45 12.86
N ASP A 663 1.74 17.76 11.87
CA ASP A 663 1.89 18.93 11.02
C ASP A 663 0.52 19.61 10.79
N ALA A 664 0.40 20.41 9.73
CA ALA A 664 -0.85 21.12 9.41
C ALA A 664 -1.98 20.18 8.94
N GLU A 665 -1.64 19.02 8.34
CA GLU A 665 -2.57 18.07 7.75
C GLU A 665 -2.74 16.81 8.61
N GLU A 666 -1.67 16.36 9.28
CA GLU A 666 -1.61 15.12 10.04
C GLU A 666 -1.68 15.39 11.54
N GLN A 667 -2.61 14.72 12.23
CA GLN A 667 -2.78 14.84 13.67
C GLN A 667 -2.49 13.51 14.38
N PRO A 668 -1.84 13.56 15.56
CA PRO A 668 -1.62 12.38 16.38
C PRO A 668 -2.93 11.71 16.78
N SER A 669 -2.93 10.40 16.83
CA SER A 669 -4.07 9.58 17.20
C SER A 669 -4.59 9.88 18.62
N GLN A 670 -5.90 9.88 18.78
CA GLN A 670 -6.55 9.85 20.09
C GLN A 670 -6.15 8.62 20.93
N LEU A 671 -5.56 7.59 20.31
CA LEU A 671 -5.08 6.41 21.01
C LEU A 671 -4.05 6.77 22.11
N PHE A 672 -3.19 7.77 21.90
CA PHE A 672 -2.27 8.25 22.93
C PHE A 672 -2.99 8.66 24.22
N ALA A 673 -4.06 9.44 24.11
CA ALA A 673 -4.88 9.82 25.25
C ALA A 673 -5.62 8.63 25.87
N LEU A 674 -6.11 7.70 25.05
CA LEU A 674 -6.74 6.46 25.51
C LEU A 674 -5.78 5.55 26.27
N LEU A 675 -4.52 5.49 25.85
CA LEU A 675 -3.44 4.78 26.52
C LEU A 675 -2.93 5.54 27.78
N GLY A 676 -3.24 6.81 27.91
CA GLY A 676 -2.74 7.68 28.96
C GLY A 676 -1.26 8.01 28.79
N ILE A 677 -0.81 8.16 27.57
CA ILE A 677 0.55 8.48 27.18
C ILE A 677 0.57 9.87 26.54
N VAL A 678 1.50 10.70 26.94
CA VAL A 678 1.76 12.00 26.32
C VAL A 678 3.01 11.86 25.45
N PRO A 679 2.87 11.90 24.12
CA PRO A 679 4.04 11.84 23.25
C PRO A 679 4.80 13.17 23.32
N LEU A 680 6.12 13.11 23.27
CA LEU A 680 7.00 14.27 23.31
C LEU A 680 7.53 14.55 21.90
N ARG A 681 7.68 15.83 21.52
CA ARG A 681 8.44 16.18 20.33
C ARG A 681 9.88 15.79 20.52
N ASP A 682 10.40 14.94 19.65
CA ASP A 682 11.77 14.51 19.68
C ASP A 682 12.63 15.48 18.86
N ASN A 683 13.28 16.39 19.57
CA ASN A 683 14.29 17.30 19.00
C ASN A 683 15.71 16.75 19.22
N SER A 684 15.85 15.50 19.70
CA SER A 684 17.16 14.93 19.95
C SER A 684 17.87 14.60 18.65
N GLU A 685 19.19 14.79 18.64
CA GLU A 685 20.05 14.30 17.58
C GLU A 685 19.89 12.77 17.50
N ILE A 686 19.55 12.27 16.30
CA ILE A 686 19.42 10.84 16.08
C ILE A 686 20.82 10.24 16.02
N ASP A 687 21.24 9.62 17.11
CA ASP A 687 22.42 8.78 17.16
C ASP A 687 22.15 7.42 16.47
N PHE A 688 23.22 6.65 16.22
CA PHE A 688 23.13 5.29 15.62
C PHE A 688 22.58 5.26 14.17
N ASP A 689 22.71 6.37 13.43
CA ASP A 689 22.49 6.41 12.00
C ASP A 689 23.80 6.78 11.29
N LEU A 690 24.36 5.80 10.54
CA LEU A 690 25.63 6.03 9.81
C LEU A 690 25.50 7.10 8.75
N ARG A 691 24.35 7.20 8.08
CA ARG A 691 24.12 8.21 7.03
C ARG A 691 24.15 9.63 7.62
N ARG A 692 23.46 9.84 8.75
CA ARG A 692 23.47 11.11 9.46
C ARG A 692 24.84 11.43 10.08
N LEU A 693 25.52 10.41 10.62
CA LEU A 693 26.86 10.57 11.17
C LEU A 693 27.85 11.02 10.08
N VAL A 694 27.81 10.36 8.91
CA VAL A 694 28.60 10.78 7.75
C VAL A 694 28.25 12.21 7.34
N GLY A 695 26.96 12.58 7.27
CA GLY A 695 26.51 13.94 6.96
C GLY A 695 27.07 14.98 7.95
N ARG A 696 26.98 14.72 9.26
CA ARG A 696 27.57 15.57 10.31
C ARG A 696 29.08 15.68 10.20
N LEU A 697 29.75 14.58 9.93
CA LEU A 697 31.22 14.59 9.74
C LEU A 697 31.63 15.39 8.50
N ARG A 698 30.82 15.32 7.40
CA ARG A 698 31.04 16.14 6.22
C ARG A 698 30.83 17.63 6.50
N ALA A 699 29.77 17.97 7.24
CA ALA A 699 29.54 19.37 7.66
C ALA A 699 30.69 19.89 8.56
N LYS A 700 31.17 19.09 9.49
CA LYS A 700 32.35 19.44 10.33
C LYS A 700 33.62 19.57 9.48
N LEU A 701 33.81 18.69 8.50
CA LEU A 701 34.95 18.80 7.56
C LEU A 701 34.88 20.09 6.77
N ALA A 702 33.71 20.47 6.27
CA ALA A 702 33.50 21.73 5.58
C ALA A 702 33.79 22.95 6.47
N ALA A 703 33.55 22.82 7.79
CA ALA A 703 33.92 23.81 8.79
C ALA A 703 35.42 23.76 9.21
N GLY A 704 36.23 22.87 8.60
CA GLY A 704 37.68 22.79 8.84
C GLY A 704 38.12 21.79 9.93
N ASP A 705 37.21 20.91 10.42
CA ASP A 705 37.54 19.93 11.45
C ASP A 705 38.37 18.76 10.86
N GLN A 706 39.66 18.73 11.21
CA GLN A 706 40.59 17.66 10.80
C GLN A 706 40.22 16.28 11.40
N GLY A 707 39.65 16.24 12.60
CA GLY A 707 39.21 14.98 13.21
C GLY A 707 38.08 14.34 12.41
N ALA A 708 37.17 15.15 11.86
CA ALA A 708 36.13 14.70 10.96
C ALA A 708 36.71 14.11 9.65
N ALA A 709 37.79 14.69 9.10
CA ALA A 709 38.48 14.14 7.93
C ALA A 709 39.02 12.73 8.19
N ILE A 710 39.72 12.55 9.31
CA ILE A 710 40.31 11.25 9.69
C ILE A 710 39.22 10.20 9.87
N THR A 711 38.11 10.56 10.53
CA THR A 711 36.97 9.66 10.75
C THR A 711 36.29 9.27 9.44
N LEU A 712 36.06 10.25 8.53
CA LEU A 712 35.50 10.00 7.20
C LEU A 712 36.42 9.11 6.35
N ALA A 713 37.74 9.29 6.40
CA ALA A 713 38.69 8.44 5.72
C ALA A 713 38.63 6.99 6.22
N SER A 714 38.51 6.79 7.54
CA SER A 714 38.32 5.46 8.13
C SER A 714 37.00 4.84 7.68
N PHE A 715 35.92 5.61 7.63
CA PHE A 715 34.61 5.16 7.14
C PHE A 715 34.64 4.83 5.65
N ALA A 716 35.32 5.63 4.84
CA ALA A 716 35.50 5.37 3.41
C ALA A 716 36.25 4.05 3.18
N THR A 717 37.32 3.81 3.95
CA THR A 717 38.07 2.54 3.91
C THR A 717 37.20 1.36 4.33
N ALA A 718 36.27 1.55 5.25
CA ALA A 718 35.31 0.54 5.70
C ALA A 718 34.12 0.38 4.74
N GLY A 719 34.06 1.14 3.63
CA GLY A 719 32.98 1.05 2.64
C GLY A 719 31.65 1.68 3.09
N VAL A 720 31.68 2.59 4.08
CA VAL A 720 30.46 3.28 4.54
C VAL A 720 29.97 4.23 3.46
N ALA A 721 28.72 4.07 3.04
CA ALA A 721 28.10 4.87 1.98
C ALA A 721 28.12 6.37 2.31
N GLY A 722 28.52 7.19 1.33
CA GLY A 722 28.64 8.65 1.44
C GLY A 722 29.89 9.16 2.16
N ALA A 723 30.74 8.28 2.71
CA ALA A 723 31.98 8.68 3.37
C ALA A 723 33.08 9.01 2.39
N HIS A 724 33.18 8.29 1.27
CA HIS A 724 34.21 8.52 0.25
C HIS A 724 33.87 9.75 -0.61
N PRO A 725 34.83 10.66 -0.88
CA PRO A 725 34.59 11.87 -1.67
C PRO A 725 34.02 11.61 -3.07
N SER A 726 34.35 10.49 -3.72
CA SER A 726 33.78 10.12 -5.00
C SER A 726 32.26 9.87 -5.00
N GLN A 727 31.67 9.76 -3.82
CA GLN A 727 30.21 9.61 -3.64
C GLN A 727 29.53 10.94 -3.26
N TRP A 728 30.31 12.05 -3.18
CA TRP A 728 29.75 13.32 -2.80
C TRP A 728 29.22 14.04 -4.00
N LEU A 729 27.93 14.32 -4.02
CA LEU A 729 27.30 15.12 -5.06
C LEU A 729 27.93 16.53 -5.04
N GLY A 730 28.23 17.06 -6.20
CA GLY A 730 28.89 18.34 -6.38
C GLY A 730 30.42 18.29 -6.32
N LEU A 731 31.04 17.18 -5.94
CA LEU A 731 32.48 16.93 -6.05
C LEU A 731 32.84 15.90 -7.11
N LEU A 732 31.84 15.27 -7.74
CA LEU A 732 32.08 14.41 -8.89
C LEU A 732 32.47 15.26 -10.08
N PRO A 733 33.42 14.81 -10.93
CA PRO A 733 33.68 15.44 -12.19
C PRO A 733 32.39 15.54 -13.01
N LEU A 734 32.23 16.59 -13.76
CA LEU A 734 31.09 16.70 -14.68
C LEU A 734 31.07 15.47 -15.61
N SER A 735 29.89 14.92 -15.82
CA SER A 735 29.72 13.77 -16.74
C SER A 735 29.89 14.21 -18.20
N ASP A 736 29.58 15.44 -18.46
CA ASP A 736 29.73 16.15 -19.72
C ASP A 736 30.00 17.61 -19.40
N ASP A 737 31.06 18.20 -19.96
CA ASP A 737 31.44 19.59 -19.82
C ASP A 737 31.21 20.41 -21.11
N SER A 738 30.54 19.79 -22.09
CA SER A 738 30.15 20.50 -23.31
C SER A 738 29.07 21.52 -23.02
N GLU A 739 29.13 22.64 -23.69
CA GLU A 739 28.07 23.67 -23.64
C GLU A 739 26.76 23.09 -24.18
N LEU A 740 25.63 23.39 -23.51
CA LEU A 740 24.31 22.94 -23.94
C LEU A 740 23.89 23.55 -25.28
N VAL A 741 24.41 24.75 -25.59
CA VAL A 741 24.10 25.54 -26.78
C VAL A 741 25.39 25.96 -27.44
N LEU A 742 25.55 25.65 -28.71
CA LEU A 742 26.73 26.03 -29.48
C LEU A 742 26.78 27.56 -29.74
N GLU A 743 27.98 28.07 -30.05
CA GLU A 743 28.21 29.51 -30.18
C GLU A 743 27.28 30.20 -31.19
N ASP A 744 26.88 29.48 -32.25
CA ASP A 744 26.01 30.00 -33.32
C ASP A 744 24.53 29.60 -33.16
N GLU A 745 24.16 28.86 -32.09
CA GLU A 745 22.77 28.42 -31.87
C GLU A 745 21.96 29.46 -31.11
N GLN A 746 20.67 29.54 -31.48
CA GLN A 746 19.68 30.35 -30.78
C GLN A 746 18.97 29.54 -29.72
N ILE A 747 18.79 30.12 -28.54
CA ILE A 747 18.07 29.50 -27.41
C ILE A 747 16.60 29.87 -27.52
N ARG A 748 15.73 28.88 -27.77
CA ARG A 748 14.28 29.09 -27.74
C ARG A 748 13.67 28.66 -26.41
N ILE A 749 12.99 29.58 -25.76
CA ILE A 749 12.33 29.33 -24.46
C ILE A 749 10.94 29.95 -24.44
N SER A 750 9.98 29.34 -23.74
CA SER A 750 8.66 29.95 -23.48
C SER A 750 8.70 30.81 -22.20
N ALA A 751 7.73 31.73 -22.06
CA ALA A 751 7.62 32.58 -20.88
C ALA A 751 7.49 31.76 -19.58
N SER A 752 6.73 30.65 -19.60
CA SER A 752 6.57 29.74 -18.45
C SER A 752 7.85 28.96 -18.13
N LYS A 753 8.62 28.59 -19.16
CA LYS A 753 9.91 27.92 -18.97
C LYS A 753 10.98 28.87 -18.45
N LEU A 754 10.92 30.16 -18.80
CA LEU A 754 11.78 31.17 -18.23
C LEU A 754 11.51 31.36 -16.73
N GLU A 755 10.26 31.38 -16.31
CA GLU A 755 9.87 31.40 -14.90
C GLU A 755 10.36 30.15 -14.14
N ALA A 756 10.27 28.97 -14.76
CA ALA A 756 10.81 27.75 -14.19
C ALA A 756 12.32 27.79 -14.02
N PHE A 757 13.06 28.39 -15.00
CA PHE A 757 14.49 28.58 -14.91
C PHE A 757 14.87 29.58 -13.80
N GLU A 758 14.17 30.71 -13.68
CA GLU A 758 14.35 31.68 -12.58
C GLU A 758 14.20 31.01 -11.22
N ARG A 759 13.18 30.15 -11.09
CA ARG A 759 12.87 29.42 -9.85
C ARG A 759 13.95 28.41 -9.48
N CYS A 760 14.36 27.55 -10.40
CA CYS A 760 15.43 26.58 -10.19
C CYS A 760 16.00 26.10 -11.53
N PRO A 761 17.22 26.48 -11.91
CA PRO A 761 17.86 26.03 -13.15
C PRO A 761 17.95 24.54 -13.30
N LEU A 762 18.28 23.81 -12.24
CA LEU A 762 18.34 22.35 -12.26
C LEU A 762 16.95 21.69 -12.51
N HIS A 763 15.90 22.19 -11.87
CA HIS A 763 14.54 21.69 -12.11
C HIS A 763 14.09 21.98 -13.54
N TRP A 764 14.39 23.17 -14.04
CA TRP A 764 14.15 23.52 -15.45
C TRP A 764 14.89 22.57 -16.41
N PHE A 765 16.17 22.28 -16.16
CA PHE A 765 16.95 21.33 -16.96
C PHE A 765 16.35 19.93 -16.95
N ILE A 766 16.03 19.39 -15.77
CA ILE A 766 15.39 18.09 -15.62
C ILE A 766 14.03 18.06 -16.36
N GLY A 767 13.20 19.08 -16.19
CA GLY A 767 11.89 19.15 -16.85
C GLY A 767 11.97 19.26 -18.38
N ASN A 768 13.04 19.87 -18.94
CA ASN A 768 13.22 19.98 -20.39
C ASN A 768 13.88 18.75 -21.02
N PHE A 769 14.85 18.13 -20.34
CA PHE A 769 15.69 17.06 -20.87
C PHE A 769 15.48 15.72 -20.18
N GLY A 770 15.09 15.73 -18.91
CA GLY A 770 14.83 14.53 -18.11
C GLY A 770 13.43 13.96 -18.22
N GLY A 771 12.45 14.75 -18.49
CA GLY A 771 11.07 14.50 -18.88
C GLY A 771 10.10 13.97 -17.86
N ASP A 772 9.31 14.86 -17.35
CA ASP A 772 8.03 14.49 -16.80
C ASP A 772 6.98 14.33 -17.90
N GLY A 773 6.15 13.28 -17.82
CA GLY A 773 4.94 13.17 -18.64
C GLY A 773 3.96 14.28 -18.27
N SER A 774 3.29 14.86 -19.25
CA SER A 774 2.18 15.79 -19.00
C SER A 774 1.09 15.04 -18.23
N GLY A 775 0.81 15.46 -17.01
CA GLY A 775 -0.27 14.87 -16.21
C GLY A 775 -1.66 15.24 -16.76
N PHE A 776 -2.69 14.47 -16.41
CA PHE A 776 -4.09 14.71 -16.80
C PHE A 776 -4.55 16.18 -16.61
N ALA A 777 -4.10 16.86 -15.55
CA ALA A 777 -4.43 18.25 -15.29
C ALA A 777 -3.94 19.20 -16.42
N ALA A 778 -2.80 18.91 -17.04
CA ALA A 778 -2.27 19.67 -18.17
C ALA A 778 -3.11 19.44 -19.44
N SER A 779 -3.54 18.19 -19.70
CA SER A 779 -4.40 17.85 -20.84
C SER A 779 -5.78 18.50 -20.73
N LEU A 780 -6.37 18.52 -19.55
CA LEU A 780 -7.63 19.23 -19.29
C LEU A 780 -7.44 20.74 -19.46
N GLY A 781 -6.35 21.31 -18.96
CA GLY A 781 -6.01 22.71 -19.14
C GLY A 781 -5.95 23.08 -20.62
N THR A 782 -5.26 22.28 -21.44
CA THR A 782 -5.13 22.48 -22.89
C THR A 782 -6.49 22.50 -23.58
N LEU A 783 -7.42 21.60 -23.19
CA LEU A 783 -8.78 21.58 -23.78
C LEU A 783 -9.56 22.85 -23.43
N ILE A 784 -9.44 23.38 -22.22
CA ILE A 784 -10.12 24.63 -21.82
C ILE A 784 -9.51 25.85 -22.52
N HIS A 785 -8.18 25.89 -22.72
CA HIS A 785 -7.54 26.96 -23.52
C HIS A 785 -7.98 26.91 -24.98
N ALA A 786 -8.07 25.72 -25.59
CA ALA A 786 -8.59 25.56 -26.93
C ALA A 786 -10.06 26.00 -27.06
N ALA A 787 -10.88 25.82 -26.00
CA ALA A 787 -12.25 26.35 -25.98
C ALA A 787 -12.28 27.88 -25.94
N LEU A 788 -11.32 28.53 -25.27
CA LEU A 788 -11.18 29.99 -25.28
C LEU A 788 -10.74 30.51 -26.67
N GLU A 789 -9.79 29.83 -27.30
CA GLU A 789 -9.29 30.16 -28.65
C GLU A 789 -10.42 30.17 -29.66
N ASN A 790 -11.26 29.14 -29.65
CA ASN A 790 -12.35 28.92 -30.61
C ASN A 790 -13.67 29.59 -30.19
N SER A 791 -13.66 30.41 -29.13
CA SER A 791 -14.89 30.98 -28.52
C SER A 791 -15.67 31.97 -29.41
N GLN A 792 -15.10 32.44 -30.52
CA GLN A 792 -15.79 33.28 -31.52
C GLN A 792 -16.64 32.46 -32.49
N ASP A 793 -16.20 31.28 -32.83
CA ASP A 793 -16.80 30.46 -33.87
C ASP A 793 -17.71 29.37 -33.27
N ILE A 794 -17.36 28.85 -32.09
CA ILE A 794 -18.04 27.73 -31.45
C ILE A 794 -18.31 28.11 -29.99
N ASP A 795 -19.51 27.83 -29.52
CA ASP A 795 -19.82 27.95 -28.09
C ASP A 795 -18.87 27.08 -27.26
N PRO A 796 -18.18 27.66 -26.25
CA PRO A 796 -17.17 26.95 -25.46
C PRO A 796 -17.66 25.65 -24.80
N VAL A 797 -18.93 25.62 -24.37
CA VAL A 797 -19.52 24.39 -23.79
C VAL A 797 -19.61 23.31 -24.86
N SER A 798 -20.13 23.65 -26.03
CA SER A 798 -20.24 22.74 -27.18
C SER A 798 -18.87 22.25 -27.67
N PHE A 799 -17.86 23.13 -27.65
CA PHE A 799 -16.49 22.77 -27.99
C PHE A 799 -15.91 21.72 -27.05
N VAL A 800 -16.02 21.93 -25.74
CA VAL A 800 -15.51 20.96 -24.75
C VAL A 800 -16.28 19.65 -24.81
N GLU A 801 -17.60 19.66 -25.00
CA GLU A 801 -18.38 18.44 -25.12
C GLU A 801 -17.97 17.59 -26.35
N SER A 802 -17.78 18.25 -27.50
CA SER A 802 -17.38 17.59 -28.72
C SER A 802 -15.99 16.97 -28.68
N ASN A 803 -15.07 17.62 -27.95
CA ASN A 803 -13.67 17.18 -27.83
C ASN A 803 -13.37 16.40 -26.54
N TRP A 804 -14.40 16.12 -25.71
CA TRP A 804 -14.20 15.42 -24.44
C TRP A 804 -13.58 14.03 -24.59
N HIS A 805 -13.83 13.37 -25.70
CA HIS A 805 -13.30 12.03 -26.04
C HIS A 805 -11.79 12.00 -26.25
N THR A 806 -11.14 13.14 -26.41
CA THR A 806 -9.67 13.22 -26.58
C THR A 806 -8.90 13.09 -25.28
N LEU A 807 -9.60 13.13 -24.13
CA LEU A 807 -9.01 12.96 -22.80
C LEU A 807 -9.11 11.51 -22.36
N ASP A 808 -7.99 10.96 -21.89
CA ASP A 808 -7.93 9.62 -21.33
C ASP A 808 -8.22 9.63 -19.83
N PHE A 809 -9.05 8.69 -19.38
CA PHE A 809 -9.43 8.54 -17.98
C PHE A 809 -9.20 7.11 -17.53
N GLU A 810 -8.57 6.94 -16.41
CA GLU A 810 -8.36 5.61 -15.79
C GLU A 810 -9.68 4.96 -15.38
N THR A 811 -10.69 5.76 -15.02
CA THR A 811 -11.98 5.28 -14.53
C THR A 811 -13.14 6.17 -14.97
N GLN A 812 -14.31 5.57 -15.13
CA GLN A 812 -15.53 6.26 -15.55
C GLN A 812 -16.02 7.31 -14.54
N TRP A 813 -15.78 7.10 -13.23
CA TRP A 813 -16.13 8.09 -12.21
C TRP A 813 -15.22 9.32 -12.27
N GLN A 814 -13.91 9.13 -12.57
CA GLN A 814 -12.99 10.26 -12.80
C GLN A 814 -13.46 11.08 -14.00
N GLN A 815 -13.80 10.41 -15.10
CA GLN A 815 -14.36 11.08 -16.29
C GLN A 815 -15.57 11.95 -15.93
N THR A 816 -16.53 11.40 -15.17
CA THR A 816 -17.75 12.13 -14.79
C THR A 816 -17.43 13.32 -13.86
N ALA A 817 -16.55 13.13 -12.88
CA ALA A 817 -16.16 14.17 -11.95
C ALA A 817 -15.41 15.31 -12.65
N GLN A 818 -14.46 14.95 -13.53
CA GLN A 818 -13.65 15.92 -14.27
C GLN A 818 -14.49 16.64 -15.35
N LYS A 819 -15.45 15.96 -15.96
CA LYS A 819 -16.38 16.61 -16.90
C LYS A 819 -17.21 17.70 -16.19
N ARG A 820 -17.69 17.42 -14.98
CA ARG A 820 -18.44 18.42 -14.19
C ARG A 820 -17.55 19.64 -13.87
N ARG A 821 -16.29 19.40 -13.48
CA ARG A 821 -15.32 20.46 -13.22
C ARG A 821 -15.01 21.26 -14.47
N ALA A 822 -14.79 20.62 -15.63
CA ALA A 822 -14.56 21.27 -16.90
C ALA A 822 -15.74 22.16 -17.30
N MET A 823 -16.98 21.66 -17.18
CA MET A 823 -18.19 22.43 -17.49
C MET A 823 -18.35 23.66 -16.57
N GLN A 824 -17.97 23.54 -15.30
CA GLN A 824 -17.93 24.68 -14.39
C GLN A 824 -16.88 25.73 -14.82
N MET A 825 -15.67 25.31 -15.21
CA MET A 825 -14.64 26.19 -15.73
C MET A 825 -15.10 26.92 -16.98
N VAL A 826 -15.71 26.20 -17.91
CA VAL A 826 -16.24 26.78 -19.16
C VAL A 826 -17.39 27.75 -18.89
N ALA A 827 -18.26 27.46 -17.95
CA ALA A 827 -19.32 28.38 -17.56
C ALA A 827 -18.77 29.71 -16.98
N LEU A 828 -17.72 29.62 -16.15
CA LEU A 828 -17.01 30.80 -15.64
C LEU A 828 -16.28 31.57 -16.76
N MET A 829 -15.70 30.86 -17.71
CA MET A 829 -15.08 31.44 -18.89
C MET A 829 -16.10 32.15 -19.79
N SER A 830 -17.27 31.56 -20.03
CA SER A 830 -18.37 32.18 -20.77
C SER A 830 -18.90 33.43 -20.04
N GLN A 831 -18.96 33.40 -18.72
CA GLN A 831 -19.27 34.56 -17.91
C GLN A 831 -18.27 35.73 -18.15
N TYR A 832 -16.96 35.41 -18.17
CA TYR A 832 -15.94 36.40 -18.52
C TYR A 832 -16.17 36.94 -19.94
N LEU A 833 -16.34 36.05 -20.92
CA LEU A 833 -16.50 36.45 -22.32
C LEU A 833 -17.70 37.39 -22.55
N SER A 834 -18.74 37.28 -21.72
CA SER A 834 -19.90 38.20 -21.79
C SER A 834 -19.58 39.63 -21.36
N THR A 835 -18.49 39.86 -20.66
CA THR A 835 -18.02 41.16 -20.14
C THR A 835 -16.66 41.57 -20.69
N ALA A 836 -16.01 40.70 -21.47
CA ALA A 836 -14.70 40.92 -22.07
C ALA A 836 -14.71 42.08 -23.08
N GLY A 837 -13.53 42.69 -23.27
CA GLY A 837 -13.34 43.70 -24.27
C GLY A 837 -13.44 43.18 -25.72
N GLU A 838 -13.35 44.04 -26.70
CA GLU A 838 -13.31 43.68 -28.12
C GLU A 838 -12.08 42.83 -28.39
N LEU A 839 -12.27 41.64 -28.95
CA LEU A 839 -11.16 40.75 -29.27
C LEU A 839 -10.32 41.32 -30.42
N VAL A 840 -9.04 41.53 -30.16
CA VAL A 840 -8.05 41.88 -31.19
C VAL A 840 -7.53 40.57 -31.81
N LYS A 841 -7.07 39.64 -30.95
CA LYS A 841 -6.59 38.34 -31.41
C LYS A 841 -6.59 37.31 -30.29
N ALA A 842 -7.03 36.06 -30.57
CA ALA A 842 -6.81 34.89 -29.75
C ALA A 842 -5.50 34.19 -30.14
N GLU A 843 -4.85 33.52 -29.18
CA GLU A 843 -3.60 32.77 -29.37
C GLU A 843 -2.54 33.56 -30.15
N GLN A 844 -2.36 34.84 -29.73
CA GLN A 844 -1.42 35.76 -30.42
C GLN A 844 0.01 35.26 -30.26
N GLY A 845 0.58 34.72 -31.34
CA GLY A 845 2.01 34.35 -31.38
C GLY A 845 2.93 35.56 -31.24
N PHE A 846 4.02 35.36 -30.50
CA PHE A 846 5.06 36.39 -30.38
C PHE A 846 6.47 35.79 -30.34
N GLU A 847 7.47 36.58 -30.70
CA GLU A 847 8.86 36.29 -30.48
C GLU A 847 9.56 37.59 -30.00
N LEU A 848 10.19 37.48 -28.84
CA LEU A 848 11.09 38.53 -28.30
C LEU A 848 12.55 38.04 -28.39
N ARG A 849 13.41 38.83 -28.99
CA ARG A 849 14.82 38.48 -29.14
C ARG A 849 15.68 39.34 -28.24
N VAL A 850 16.48 38.70 -27.41
CA VAL A 850 17.44 39.35 -26.52
C VAL A 850 18.75 38.54 -26.64
N GLY A 851 19.77 39.09 -27.29
CA GLY A 851 20.99 38.34 -27.58
C GLY A 851 20.73 37.05 -28.38
N LYS A 852 21.21 35.92 -27.88
CA LYS A 852 20.95 34.60 -28.46
C LYS A 852 19.57 34.02 -28.05
N LEU A 853 18.94 34.62 -27.03
CA LEU A 853 17.70 34.12 -26.48
C LEU A 853 16.50 34.60 -27.32
N ILE A 854 15.63 33.66 -27.69
CA ILE A 854 14.33 33.90 -28.31
C ILE A 854 13.26 33.43 -27.35
N VAL A 855 12.56 34.38 -26.72
CA VAL A 855 11.35 34.05 -25.95
C VAL A 855 10.18 34.01 -26.91
N SER A 856 9.59 32.85 -27.08
CA SER A 856 8.45 32.65 -27.99
C SER A 856 7.29 32.02 -27.26
N GLY A 857 6.09 32.28 -27.73
CA GLY A 857 4.88 31.72 -27.17
C GLY A 857 3.63 32.26 -27.81
N LYS A 858 2.53 31.96 -27.19
CA LYS A 858 1.21 32.46 -27.56
C LYS A 858 0.57 33.13 -26.35
N ILE A 859 -0.09 34.23 -26.60
CA ILE A 859 -0.88 34.96 -25.62
C ILE A 859 -2.32 34.52 -25.80
N ASP A 860 -2.96 34.00 -24.78
CA ASP A 860 -4.28 33.38 -24.86
C ASP A 860 -5.30 34.35 -25.50
N ARG A 861 -5.31 35.61 -25.05
CA ARG A 861 -6.21 36.63 -25.60
C ARG A 861 -5.64 38.03 -25.51
N VAL A 862 -5.72 38.76 -26.62
CA VAL A 862 -5.42 40.20 -26.71
C VAL A 862 -6.74 40.91 -27.06
N GLU A 863 -7.13 41.87 -26.25
CA GLU A 863 -8.41 42.57 -26.40
C GLU A 863 -8.27 44.07 -26.16
N LYS A 864 -9.25 44.86 -26.61
CA LYS A 864 -9.37 46.31 -26.31
C LYS A 864 -10.35 46.52 -25.18
N ASN A 865 -9.94 47.25 -24.17
CA ASN A 865 -10.81 47.72 -23.12
C ASN A 865 -11.79 48.80 -23.62
N ALA A 866 -12.73 49.25 -22.74
CA ALA A 866 -13.70 50.27 -23.08
C ALA A 866 -13.05 51.63 -23.48
N ALA A 867 -11.83 51.90 -23.12
CA ALA A 867 -11.06 53.09 -23.51
C ALA A 867 -10.31 52.91 -24.87
N GLY A 868 -10.41 51.74 -25.49
CA GLY A 868 -9.66 51.40 -26.74
C GLY A 868 -8.21 51.03 -26.54
N GLU A 869 -7.76 50.81 -25.30
CA GLU A 869 -6.38 50.42 -24.98
C GLU A 869 -6.25 48.89 -25.02
N ILE A 870 -5.08 48.42 -25.39
CA ILE A 870 -4.77 46.98 -25.48
C ILE A 870 -4.62 46.36 -24.09
N LEU A 871 -5.34 45.28 -23.84
CA LEU A 871 -5.31 44.50 -22.62
C LEU A 871 -4.89 43.06 -22.96
N VAL A 872 -3.91 42.58 -22.24
CA VAL A 872 -3.44 41.16 -22.38
C VAL A 872 -4.14 40.29 -21.34
N SER A 873 -4.71 39.17 -21.77
CA SER A 873 -5.44 38.26 -20.88
C SER A 873 -4.87 36.87 -20.97
N ASP A 874 -4.57 36.25 -19.83
CA ASP A 874 -4.06 34.90 -19.68
C ASP A 874 -5.02 34.06 -18.83
N LEU A 875 -5.40 32.88 -19.32
CA LEU A 875 -6.34 31.97 -18.68
C LEU A 875 -5.62 31.01 -17.73
N LYS A 876 -6.10 30.87 -16.51
CA LYS A 876 -5.58 29.90 -15.56
C LYS A 876 -6.68 28.95 -15.06
N THR A 877 -6.48 27.66 -15.31
CA THR A 877 -7.36 26.56 -14.91
C THR A 877 -6.97 25.92 -13.57
N GLY A 878 -5.79 26.27 -13.04
CA GLY A 878 -5.23 25.78 -11.78
C GLY A 878 -5.55 26.64 -10.55
N ARG A 879 -4.61 26.68 -9.60
CA ARG A 879 -4.70 27.50 -8.38
C ARG A 879 -4.87 28.97 -8.71
N VAL A 880 -5.76 29.63 -8.00
CA VAL A 880 -5.94 31.08 -8.12
C VAL A 880 -4.72 31.79 -7.53
N PRO A 881 -4.01 32.64 -8.30
CA PRO A 881 -2.91 33.42 -7.77
C PRO A 881 -3.38 34.53 -6.82
N THR A 882 -2.53 34.96 -5.92
CA THR A 882 -2.76 36.12 -5.09
C THR A 882 -2.54 37.42 -5.90
N LYS A 883 -3.07 38.54 -5.40
CA LYS A 883 -2.88 39.82 -6.05
C LYS A 883 -1.39 40.22 -6.20
N ILE A 884 -0.59 39.95 -5.17
CA ILE A 884 0.87 40.22 -5.17
C ILE A 884 1.58 39.31 -6.20
N GLU A 885 1.17 38.06 -6.33
CA GLU A 885 1.72 37.16 -7.35
C GLU A 885 1.41 37.66 -8.77
N VAL A 886 0.22 38.23 -9.00
CA VAL A 886 -0.16 38.78 -10.30
C VAL A 886 0.61 40.09 -10.60
N GLU A 887 0.71 40.99 -9.63
CA GLU A 887 1.47 42.24 -9.77
C GLU A 887 2.93 42.00 -10.18
N ASN A 888 3.55 40.93 -9.69
CA ASN A 888 4.94 40.57 -9.98
C ASN A 888 5.09 39.42 -11.02
N ASN A 889 4.03 39.07 -11.73
CA ASN A 889 4.04 37.95 -12.65
C ASN A 889 4.92 38.21 -13.87
N ARG A 890 5.96 37.39 -14.05
CA ARG A 890 6.96 37.55 -15.12
C ARG A 890 6.37 37.18 -16.47
N GLN A 891 5.49 36.22 -16.55
CA GLN A 891 4.82 35.79 -17.79
C GLN A 891 3.99 36.96 -18.36
N LEU A 892 3.14 37.56 -17.52
CA LEU A 892 2.34 38.72 -17.95
C LEU A 892 3.20 39.91 -18.38
N ALA A 893 4.29 40.19 -17.66
CA ALA A 893 5.22 41.24 -18.01
C ALA A 893 5.86 41.03 -19.39
N LEU A 894 6.27 39.77 -19.67
CA LEU A 894 6.80 39.40 -21.01
C LEU A 894 5.75 39.55 -22.10
N TYR A 895 4.49 39.17 -21.81
CA TYR A 895 3.40 39.36 -22.75
C TYR A 895 3.15 40.84 -23.05
N GLN A 896 3.18 41.69 -22.04
CA GLN A 896 3.08 43.14 -22.23
C GLN A 896 4.23 43.68 -23.07
N MET A 897 5.49 43.22 -22.87
CA MET A 897 6.63 43.59 -23.73
C MET A 897 6.41 43.16 -25.17
N ALA A 898 5.91 41.91 -25.37
CA ALA A 898 5.66 41.39 -26.72
C ALA A 898 4.57 42.19 -27.46
N VAL A 899 3.46 42.48 -26.77
CA VAL A 899 2.32 43.22 -27.34
C VAL A 899 2.73 44.65 -27.66
N ARG A 900 3.54 45.30 -26.84
CA ARG A 900 4.07 46.63 -27.13
C ARG A 900 4.94 46.69 -28.43
N VAL A 901 5.62 45.58 -28.75
CA VAL A 901 6.37 45.45 -30.01
C VAL A 901 5.43 45.20 -31.19
N LEU A 902 4.37 44.39 -30.97
CA LEU A 902 3.41 44.00 -32.03
C LEU A 902 2.39 45.12 -32.34
N HIS A 903 2.03 45.95 -31.36
CA HIS A 903 1.01 46.99 -31.44
C HIS A 903 1.61 48.35 -31.05
N GLN A 904 2.62 48.84 -31.79
CA GLN A 904 3.44 49.99 -31.44
C GLN A 904 2.67 51.32 -31.33
N ASP A 905 1.55 51.43 -32.04
CA ASP A 905 0.75 52.66 -32.13
C ASP A 905 -0.46 52.66 -31.15
N GLU A 906 -0.63 51.62 -30.35
CA GLU A 906 -1.80 51.47 -29.48
C GLU A 906 -1.40 51.55 -28.00
N PRO A 907 -2.14 52.28 -27.15
CA PRO A 907 -1.83 52.36 -25.73
C PRO A 907 -2.14 51.03 -25.03
N LEU A 908 -1.29 50.65 -24.07
CA LEU A 908 -1.41 49.41 -23.31
C LEU A 908 -2.08 49.67 -21.96
N ALA A 909 -3.20 48.98 -21.68
CA ALA A 909 -3.93 49.02 -20.43
C ALA A 909 -3.26 48.18 -19.32
N GLY A 910 -2.41 47.21 -19.70
CA GLY A 910 -1.78 46.26 -18.78
C GLY A 910 -2.09 44.81 -19.15
N ALA A 911 -2.08 43.95 -18.16
CA ALA A 911 -2.40 42.54 -18.33
C ALA A 911 -3.32 42.02 -17.22
N GLN A 912 -3.97 40.88 -17.44
CA GLN A 912 -4.84 40.28 -16.44
C GLN A 912 -4.76 38.74 -16.49
N ILE A 913 -5.02 38.11 -15.34
CA ILE A 913 -5.25 36.70 -15.24
C ILE A 913 -6.73 36.43 -15.06
N ILE A 914 -7.28 35.57 -15.93
CA ILE A 914 -8.63 35.04 -15.86
C ILE A 914 -8.56 33.67 -15.18
N SER A 915 -8.94 33.59 -13.92
CA SER A 915 -8.89 32.35 -13.19
C SER A 915 -10.26 31.69 -13.13
N VAL A 916 -10.36 30.48 -13.74
CA VAL A 916 -11.56 29.64 -13.75
C VAL A 916 -11.41 28.37 -12.94
N GLY A 917 -10.26 28.18 -12.29
CA GLY A 917 -9.93 26.96 -11.52
C GLY A 917 -10.63 26.87 -10.15
N SER A 918 -11.40 27.88 -9.73
CA SER A 918 -12.16 27.93 -8.48
C SER A 918 -13.68 27.98 -8.74
N ASP A 919 -14.46 27.97 -7.67
CA ASP A 919 -15.94 28.04 -7.77
C ASP A 919 -16.49 29.37 -8.28
N LYS A 920 -15.66 30.37 -8.37
CA LYS A 920 -16.06 31.73 -8.81
C LYS A 920 -15.03 32.26 -9.78
N LEU A 921 -15.50 32.97 -10.80
CA LEU A 921 -14.65 33.75 -11.69
C LEU A 921 -13.84 34.80 -10.89
N LYS A 922 -12.53 34.82 -11.12
CA LYS A 922 -11.66 35.88 -10.63
C LYS A 922 -10.86 36.43 -11.79
N VAL A 923 -10.90 37.75 -11.93
CA VAL A 923 -10.08 38.52 -12.84
C VAL A 923 -9.13 39.36 -12.00
N LEU A 924 -7.85 39.18 -12.19
CA LEU A 924 -6.79 39.86 -11.42
C LEU A 924 -5.88 40.63 -12.39
N GLU A 925 -5.77 41.92 -12.18
CA GLU A 925 -5.09 42.82 -13.09
C GLU A 925 -3.63 43.09 -12.67
N GLN A 926 -2.77 43.18 -13.65
CA GLN A 926 -1.42 43.74 -13.55
C GLN A 926 -1.38 45.05 -14.28
N ALA A 927 -0.91 46.09 -13.59
CA ALA A 927 -0.76 47.41 -14.19
C ALA A 927 0.13 47.42 -15.47
N PRO A 928 0.04 48.46 -16.30
CA PRO A 928 0.95 48.63 -17.41
C PRO A 928 2.42 48.53 -16.99
N LEU A 929 3.25 47.92 -17.82
CA LEU A 929 4.63 47.56 -17.53
C LEU A 929 5.41 48.78 -17.07
N SER A 930 5.90 48.77 -15.83
CA SER A 930 6.77 49.84 -15.29
C SER A 930 8.20 49.66 -15.79
N THR A 931 8.93 50.79 -15.87
CA THR A 931 10.37 50.77 -16.25
C THR A 931 11.19 49.89 -15.31
N GLU A 932 10.81 49.80 -14.05
CA GLU A 932 11.49 48.98 -13.05
C GLU A 932 11.26 47.48 -13.30
N LEU A 933 10.02 47.07 -13.58
CA LEU A 933 9.67 45.67 -13.89
C LEU A 933 10.29 45.24 -15.23
N GLU A 934 10.31 46.15 -16.22
CA GLU A 934 10.97 45.90 -17.51
C GLU A 934 12.48 45.67 -17.34
N ALA A 935 13.14 46.47 -16.50
CA ALA A 935 14.57 46.28 -16.21
C ALA A 935 14.83 44.94 -15.50
N GLN A 936 13.94 44.53 -14.58
CA GLN A 936 14.03 43.21 -13.93
C GLN A 936 13.87 42.06 -14.93
N ILE A 937 12.94 42.17 -15.88
CA ILE A 937 12.74 41.15 -16.92
C ILE A 937 13.97 41.08 -17.84
N ASN A 938 14.52 42.21 -18.26
CA ASN A 938 15.73 42.23 -19.10
C ASN A 938 16.93 41.59 -18.39
N ALA A 939 17.13 41.89 -17.11
CA ALA A 939 18.16 41.24 -16.29
C ALA A 939 17.93 39.73 -16.13
N LEU A 940 16.68 39.31 -16.03
CA LEU A 940 16.33 37.87 -16.00
C LEU A 940 16.63 37.20 -17.34
N LEU A 941 16.34 37.86 -18.46
CA LEU A 941 16.63 37.35 -19.81
C LEU A 941 18.12 37.18 -20.04
N GLU A 942 18.93 38.18 -19.67
CA GLU A 942 20.40 38.11 -19.73
C GLU A 942 20.93 36.96 -18.85
N LYS A 943 20.45 36.85 -17.60
CA LYS A 943 20.84 35.78 -16.72
C LYS A 943 20.42 34.37 -17.26
N ALA A 944 19.26 34.29 -17.91
CA ALA A 944 18.81 33.05 -18.52
C ALA A 944 19.64 32.66 -19.75
N GLU A 945 20.04 33.64 -20.58
CA GLU A 945 20.94 33.45 -21.71
C GLU A 945 22.26 32.85 -21.24
N ASP A 946 22.92 33.52 -20.28
CA ASP A 946 24.20 33.08 -19.72
C ASP A 946 24.09 31.70 -19.07
N GLY A 947 23.05 31.47 -18.25
CA GLY A 947 22.90 30.24 -17.50
C GLY A 947 22.51 29.04 -18.36
N ILE A 948 21.72 29.25 -19.43
CA ILE A 948 21.33 28.18 -20.36
C ILE A 948 22.46 27.83 -21.32
N SER A 949 23.28 28.83 -21.71
CA SER A 949 24.49 28.61 -22.52
C SER A 949 25.61 27.93 -21.74
N GLY A 950 25.57 27.93 -20.43
CA GLY A 950 26.60 27.34 -19.58
C GLY A 950 26.56 25.81 -19.53
N THR A 951 27.50 25.26 -18.76
CA THR A 951 27.64 23.81 -18.54
C THR A 951 27.08 23.35 -17.20
N GLU A 952 26.65 24.28 -16.33
CA GLU A 952 26.23 23.98 -14.97
C GLU A 952 24.81 24.52 -14.67
N PHE A 953 23.94 23.64 -14.16
CA PHE A 953 22.58 23.99 -13.72
C PHE A 953 22.48 23.88 -12.21
N ILE A 954 22.65 24.98 -11.50
CA ILE A 954 22.71 25.01 -10.04
C ILE A 954 21.30 24.92 -9.46
N ALA A 955 21.11 24.01 -8.48
CA ALA A 955 19.87 23.89 -7.76
C ALA A 955 19.62 25.11 -6.87
N ASN A 956 18.42 25.64 -6.92
CA ASN A 956 17.93 26.66 -6.02
C ASN A 956 16.87 26.09 -5.08
N TYR A 957 17.29 25.69 -3.87
CA TYR A 957 16.38 25.09 -2.89
C TYR A 957 15.46 26.16 -2.29
N GLN A 958 14.15 25.95 -2.41
CA GLN A 958 13.12 26.83 -1.87
C GLN A 958 12.02 26.02 -1.18
N SER A 959 11.14 26.70 -0.44
CA SER A 959 10.04 26.09 0.30
C SER A 959 9.10 25.23 -0.56
N HIS A 960 8.92 25.57 -1.85
CA HIS A 960 8.11 24.78 -2.77
C HIS A 960 8.69 23.39 -3.07
N CYS A 961 10.00 23.20 -2.93
CA CYS A 961 10.64 21.90 -3.13
C CYS A 961 10.13 20.82 -2.15
N ASN A 962 9.62 21.22 -1.00
CA ASN A 962 9.01 20.28 -0.03
C ASN A 962 7.64 19.76 -0.49
N GLN A 963 6.97 20.46 -1.39
CA GLN A 963 5.65 20.10 -1.91
C GLN A 963 5.72 19.34 -3.24
N ASP A 964 6.84 19.45 -3.93
CA ASP A 964 7.05 18.80 -5.23
C ASP A 964 7.73 17.44 -5.04
N SER A 965 6.91 16.37 -5.08
CA SER A 965 7.40 14.99 -4.94
C SER A 965 8.28 14.53 -6.12
N SER A 966 8.25 15.23 -7.23
CA SER A 966 9.07 14.93 -8.42
C SER A 966 10.49 15.50 -8.33
N CYS A 967 10.75 16.42 -7.41
CA CYS A 967 12.06 17.04 -7.26
C CYS A 967 13.09 16.07 -6.68
N GLN A 968 14.09 15.70 -7.47
CA GLN A 968 15.14 14.75 -7.08
C GLN A 968 16.05 15.26 -5.96
N LEU A 969 16.10 16.56 -5.71
CA LEU A 969 16.82 17.14 -4.57
C LEU A 969 16.24 16.70 -3.22
N LEU A 970 14.95 16.34 -3.16
CA LEU A 970 14.35 15.79 -1.96
C LEU A 970 14.87 14.39 -1.61
N LEU A 971 15.31 13.63 -2.61
CA LEU A 971 15.90 12.30 -2.42
C LEU A 971 17.35 12.37 -1.93
N ALA A 972 18.01 13.48 -2.17
CA ALA A 972 19.40 13.74 -1.83
C ALA A 972 19.55 14.76 -0.69
N ARG A 973 18.69 14.75 0.33
CA ARG A 973 18.92 15.54 1.54
C ARG A 973 20.26 15.20 2.15
N VAL A 974 21.29 15.73 1.54
CA VAL A 974 22.58 15.94 2.18
C VAL A 974 22.37 17.14 3.07
N VAL A 975 22.29 16.86 4.34
CA VAL A 975 22.34 17.78 5.47
C VAL A 975 22.78 19.17 5.10
N THR A 976 21.85 20.08 5.01
CA THR A 976 22.09 21.48 5.23
C THR A 976 21.27 21.88 6.43
N ASP A 977 21.80 21.66 7.62
CA ASP A 977 21.47 22.51 8.74
C ASP A 977 22.63 23.47 8.90
N ALA A 978 22.44 24.66 8.42
CA ALA A 978 23.09 25.82 8.99
C ALA A 978 22.22 26.29 10.15
#